data_4e9dc90a40aa65fc3e47dd532012d2d2
#
_entry.id   4e9dc90a40aa65fc3e47dd532012d2d2
#
_cell.length_a   1.000
_cell.length_b   1.000
_cell.length_c   1.000
_cell.angle_alpha   90.00
_cell.angle_beta   90.00
_cell.angle_gamma   90.00
#
_symmetry.space_group_name_H-M   'P 1'
#
loop_
_entity.id
_entity.type
_entity.pdbx_description
1 polymer ?
#
loop_
_entity_poly.entity_id
_entity_poly.type
_entity_poly.pdbx_seq_one_letter_code
_entity_poly.pdbx_strand_id
1 'polypeptide(L)'
;MKQNSTIKKFFITVFVLICVNSWLIASTITIKQDGTGDFTTIQAGINAASHGDIVLAYPGTYYENIDFSGKNITVASLEYTTGDPQYIAQTVIDGQRQASCVSLISAETDAVLEGFTITNGQGGGQYWLLGGGINIFGDYPEMIGCSIINCVITGNVAYNSAGICVDEGNVFLSGCSITNNYAYYNGGGIGIKGHSNVVFDTINRCSVYNNRSSYSVDIVLASPFIHEFEVVVDTFTVAQPNPYFVTNNAYNTDFSFDLQNYVLEPVDHDLYVSPDGDDINSGFSPDEPMKRINTAVHKIASNTETPRTIHLAPGIYSKSMNDQILPFGCKAYVNIIGENQENTIIDGDISEDGILITSRGYEHSTISDLTFQNFQSIGGIITNYSDMIRYDNITIKNCIITDMLSALISATSGGNIAFENVTIENIEGLDTPNAAAWMNGTTGFSAKNCLFRNNTSSSSMTTSAGLYVNGNGDMTVEGCRFINNTTTSTNAIGWASALLLTDYNQFIGDSYIHDNLFVGNVNNNGKSTVYAKSMPYTKINFFNNTLIDNVSPYGCEFEGNIYCRNNIMRNIGDYEIALFYDPEITSYLWCSHNNILGGEDAIFNQFGANVVYWEEGNIDVDPQFVLVGDDPYQLAAGSLCIDAGTPDTTGMFLPPWDMLENHRVWDGDGNGEARIDMGCYEFDSEPWAYAHQPVVPAVDYQISNYPNPFNPSTTICFTVPQQGAVKLHVYNIRGQKVATLVDCVSAPGSYNVQWDGRDADNRPVGGGVYFAQLVTPQRTTAHKMILIK
;
A
#
# COMPACT_ATOMS: atom_id res chain seq x y z
N MET A 1 -15.27 -29.23 89.00
CA MET A 1 -14.73 -30.00 87.84
C MET A 1 -15.28 -29.51 86.51
N LYS A 2 -15.23 -28.18 86.15
CA LYS A 2 -15.63 -27.65 84.89
C LYS A 2 -14.70 -26.56 84.33
N GLN A 3 -13.45 -26.46 84.84
CA GLN A 3 -12.50 -25.45 84.48
C GLN A 3 -11.27 -25.96 83.69
N ASN A 4 -11.15 -27.29 83.54
CA ASN A 4 -9.99 -27.91 82.79
C ASN A 4 -10.25 -28.28 81.35
N SER A 5 -11.45 -28.15 80.78
CA SER A 5 -11.74 -28.51 79.38
C SER A 5 -11.57 -27.32 78.41
N THR A 6 -11.66 -26.07 78.88
CA THR A 6 -11.55 -24.85 78.02
C THR A 6 -10.09 -24.53 77.71
N ILE A 7 -9.18 -24.76 78.64
CA ILE A 7 -7.72 -24.50 78.47
C ILE A 7 -7.10 -25.49 77.48
N LYS A 8 -7.52 -26.79 77.49
CA LYS A 8 -7.03 -27.78 76.53
C LYS A 8 -7.52 -27.53 75.07
N LYS A 9 -8.71 -26.99 74.90
CA LYS A 9 -9.18 -26.62 73.57
C LYS A 9 -8.48 -25.35 73.01
N PHE A 10 -8.12 -24.40 73.88
CA PHE A 10 -7.42 -23.21 73.48
C PHE A 10 -5.97 -23.48 73.04
N PHE A 11 -5.25 -24.41 73.71
CA PHE A 11 -3.92 -24.80 73.33
C PHE A 11 -3.87 -25.66 72.08
N ILE A 12 -4.89 -26.48 71.78
CA ILE A 12 -4.94 -27.29 70.57
C ILE A 12 -5.32 -26.38 69.37
N THR A 13 -6.16 -25.37 69.55
CA THR A 13 -6.53 -24.43 68.48
C THR A 13 -5.37 -23.44 68.18
N VAL A 14 -4.61 -23.02 69.19
CA VAL A 14 -3.43 -22.17 68.96
C VAL A 14 -2.29 -22.96 68.35
N PHE A 15 -2.12 -24.26 68.66
CA PHE A 15 -1.07 -25.13 68.06
C PHE A 15 -1.40 -25.55 66.63
N VAL A 16 -2.70 -25.65 66.27
CA VAL A 16 -3.14 -25.88 64.90
C VAL A 16 -3.06 -24.59 64.05
N LEU A 17 -3.21 -23.38 64.65
CA LEU A 17 -3.01 -22.12 63.93
C LEU A 17 -1.56 -21.72 63.73
N ILE A 18 -0.62 -22.30 64.50
CA ILE A 18 0.83 -22.05 64.37
C ILE A 18 1.48 -23.00 63.35
N CYS A 19 0.80 -24.12 62.99
CA CYS A 19 1.34 -25.08 62.04
C CYS A 19 0.88 -24.89 60.59
N VAL A 20 0.19 -23.79 60.22
CA VAL A 20 -0.27 -23.50 58.85
C VAL A 20 0.36 -22.25 58.25
N ASN A 21 1.35 -21.64 58.93
CA ASN A 21 2.29 -20.75 58.27
C ASN A 21 3.57 -21.55 57.96
N SER A 22 3.44 -22.54 57.08
CA SER A 22 4.61 -22.99 56.34
C SER A 22 5.00 -21.79 55.45
N TRP A 23 6.07 -21.12 55.85
CA TRP A 23 6.75 -20.22 54.94
C TRP A 23 7.11 -21.06 53.74
N LEU A 24 6.38 -20.89 52.65
CA LEU A 24 6.81 -21.38 51.35
C LEU A 24 8.15 -20.68 51.07
N ILE A 25 9.24 -21.36 51.40
CA ILE A 25 10.57 -20.92 51.00
C ILE A 25 10.60 -21.14 49.52
N ALA A 26 10.71 -20.06 48.73
CA ALA A 26 10.87 -20.14 47.29
C ALA A 26 12.01 -21.15 46.97
N SER A 27 11.71 -22.19 46.20
CA SER A 27 12.72 -23.13 45.75
C SER A 27 13.30 -22.68 44.42
N THR A 28 14.58 -22.99 44.19
CA THR A 28 15.21 -22.74 42.91
C THR A 28 15.31 -24.07 42.14
N ILE A 29 14.67 -24.10 40.98
CA ILE A 29 14.70 -25.22 40.02
C ILE A 29 15.71 -24.87 38.94
N THR A 30 16.75 -25.65 38.79
CA THR A 30 17.85 -25.38 37.85
C THR A 30 17.62 -26.07 36.50
N ILE A 31 17.77 -25.28 35.41
CA ILE A 31 17.61 -25.76 34.03
C ILE A 31 18.99 -25.79 33.37
N LYS A 32 19.47 -26.96 33.00
CA LYS A 32 20.76 -27.18 32.31
C LYS A 32 20.61 -28.19 31.19
N GLN A 33 20.94 -27.81 29.98
CA GLN A 33 20.80 -28.67 28.78
C GLN A 33 21.72 -29.90 28.82
N ASP A 34 22.82 -29.85 29.58
CA ASP A 34 23.75 -30.96 29.77
C ASP A 34 23.23 -32.05 30.71
N GLY A 35 22.04 -31.90 31.28
CA GLY A 35 21.39 -32.82 32.19
C GLY A 35 21.92 -32.78 33.63
N THR A 36 22.79 -31.83 34.01
CA THR A 36 23.31 -31.70 35.39
C THR A 36 22.41 -30.83 36.27
N GLY A 37 21.37 -30.21 35.73
CA GLY A 37 20.32 -29.48 36.45
C GLY A 37 19.14 -30.38 36.83
N ASP A 38 18.13 -29.79 37.44
CA ASP A 38 16.88 -30.48 37.77
C ASP A 38 16.09 -30.87 36.50
N PHE A 39 16.13 -30.03 35.47
CA PHE A 39 15.52 -30.26 34.16
C PHE A 39 16.45 -29.77 33.05
N THR A 40 16.18 -30.23 31.83
CA THR A 40 16.91 -29.82 30.61
C THR A 40 16.16 -28.78 29.78
N THR A 41 14.86 -28.53 30.06
CA THR A 41 13.99 -27.58 29.37
C THR A 41 13.35 -26.62 30.34
N ILE A 42 13.15 -25.37 29.93
CA ILE A 42 12.52 -24.34 30.76
C ILE A 42 11.08 -24.71 31.09
N GLN A 43 10.32 -25.23 30.11
CA GLN A 43 8.92 -25.60 30.32
C GLN A 43 8.78 -26.73 31.34
N ALA A 44 9.71 -27.69 31.38
CA ALA A 44 9.67 -28.75 32.40
C ALA A 44 9.88 -28.17 33.81
N GLY A 45 10.78 -27.19 33.96
CA GLY A 45 10.96 -26.46 35.22
C GLY A 45 9.72 -25.67 35.64
N ILE A 46 9.11 -24.95 34.70
CA ILE A 46 7.83 -24.24 34.93
C ILE A 46 6.75 -25.22 35.40
N ASN A 47 6.63 -26.37 34.73
CA ASN A 47 5.64 -27.39 35.08
C ASN A 47 5.82 -27.93 36.51
N ALA A 48 7.08 -28.09 36.95
CA ALA A 48 7.43 -28.58 38.30
C ALA A 48 7.30 -27.49 39.38
N ALA A 49 7.41 -26.21 39.03
CA ALA A 49 7.40 -25.06 39.97
C ALA A 49 6.04 -24.86 40.63
N SER A 50 6.08 -24.34 41.85
CA SER A 50 4.96 -23.82 42.64
C SER A 50 5.01 -22.30 42.69
N HIS A 51 3.89 -21.64 43.02
CA HIS A 51 3.88 -20.17 43.19
C HIS A 51 5.01 -19.72 44.15
N GLY A 52 5.76 -18.70 43.73
CA GLY A 52 6.90 -18.14 44.40
C GLY A 52 8.24 -18.81 44.13
N ASP A 53 8.26 -19.93 43.41
CA ASP A 53 9.52 -20.59 43.01
C ASP A 53 10.28 -19.84 41.92
N ILE A 54 11.58 -20.15 41.78
CA ILE A 54 12.48 -19.63 40.77
C ILE A 54 12.87 -20.76 39.80
N VAL A 55 12.62 -20.59 38.54
CA VAL A 55 13.09 -21.45 37.45
C VAL A 55 14.32 -20.76 36.84
N LEU A 56 15.50 -21.25 37.18
CA LEU A 56 16.79 -20.64 36.86
C LEU A 56 17.47 -21.39 35.69
N ALA A 57 17.45 -20.73 34.51
CA ALA A 57 18.04 -21.28 33.29
C ALA A 57 19.54 -20.90 33.19
N TYR A 58 20.37 -21.89 32.90
CA TYR A 58 21.79 -21.72 32.61
C TYR A 58 22.03 -21.43 31.14
N PRO A 59 23.19 -20.86 30.74
CA PRO A 59 23.50 -20.52 29.36
C PRO A 59 23.21 -21.65 28.36
N GLY A 60 22.55 -21.32 27.26
CA GLY A 60 22.17 -22.23 26.17
C GLY A 60 21.06 -21.64 25.34
N THR A 61 20.84 -22.22 24.15
CA THR A 61 19.70 -21.89 23.30
C THR A 61 18.59 -22.89 23.54
N TYR A 62 17.50 -22.45 24.13
CA TYR A 62 16.32 -23.23 24.42
C TYR A 62 15.32 -23.08 23.26
N TYR A 63 15.17 -24.12 22.45
CA TYR A 63 14.23 -24.18 21.35
C TYR A 63 12.85 -24.56 21.88
N GLU A 64 12.19 -23.56 22.51
CA GLU A 64 10.95 -23.74 23.26
C GLU A 64 9.99 -22.58 23.05
N ASN A 65 8.69 -22.88 23.13
CA ASN A 65 7.61 -21.91 23.32
C ASN A 65 7.06 -22.13 24.73
N ILE A 66 7.43 -21.28 25.68
CA ILE A 66 7.11 -21.48 27.11
C ILE A 66 5.82 -20.81 27.53
N ASP A 67 5.10 -21.43 28.46
CA ASP A 67 3.86 -20.96 29.06
C ASP A 67 3.99 -21.00 30.59
N PHE A 68 3.72 -19.88 31.25
CA PHE A 68 3.76 -19.79 32.70
C PHE A 68 2.65 -20.58 33.39
N SER A 69 1.60 -20.97 32.65
CA SER A 69 0.53 -21.89 33.10
C SER A 69 -0.16 -21.45 34.38
N GLY A 70 -0.44 -20.14 34.53
CA GLY A 70 -1.12 -19.55 35.68
C GLY A 70 -0.27 -19.44 36.94
N LYS A 71 1.06 -19.60 36.84
CA LYS A 71 1.93 -19.60 37.98
C LYS A 71 2.62 -18.25 38.22
N ASN A 72 2.54 -17.75 39.44
CA ASN A 72 3.29 -16.58 39.89
C ASN A 72 4.69 -17.06 40.31
N ILE A 73 5.59 -17.18 39.36
CA ILE A 73 6.97 -17.66 39.52
C ILE A 73 7.94 -16.71 38.85
N THR A 74 9.21 -16.79 39.20
CA THR A 74 10.30 -16.12 38.50
C THR A 74 10.95 -17.12 37.52
N VAL A 75 10.89 -16.81 36.22
CA VAL A 75 11.68 -17.53 35.20
C VAL A 75 12.85 -16.63 34.84
N ALA A 76 14.07 -17.04 35.13
CA ALA A 76 15.24 -16.19 35.01
C ALA A 76 16.46 -16.92 34.46
N SER A 77 17.39 -16.14 33.87
CA SER A 77 18.75 -16.60 33.57
C SER A 77 19.70 -16.39 34.75
N LEU A 78 20.97 -16.76 34.57
CA LEU A 78 22.01 -16.46 35.59
C LEU A 78 22.25 -14.95 35.79
N GLU A 79 21.77 -14.09 34.89
CA GLU A 79 21.80 -12.64 35.10
C GLU A 79 21.10 -12.26 36.40
N TYR A 80 19.93 -12.81 36.70
CA TYR A 80 19.16 -12.62 37.93
C TYR A 80 19.99 -12.82 39.23
N THR A 81 20.87 -13.80 39.23
CA THR A 81 21.66 -14.15 40.44
C THR A 81 23.03 -13.50 40.50
N THR A 82 23.58 -13.08 39.37
CA THR A 82 24.94 -12.56 39.25
C THR A 82 24.99 -11.06 38.95
N GLY A 83 23.91 -10.49 38.35
CA GLY A 83 23.89 -9.13 37.82
C GLY A 83 24.80 -8.94 36.60
N ASP A 84 25.27 -10.05 35.99
CA ASP A 84 26.16 -9.95 34.84
C ASP A 84 25.34 -10.03 33.52
N PRO A 85 25.27 -8.92 32.76
CA PRO A 85 24.44 -8.85 31.54
C PRO A 85 24.90 -9.76 30.41
N GLN A 86 26.11 -10.35 30.47
CA GLN A 86 26.56 -11.30 29.48
C GLN A 86 25.64 -12.54 29.38
N TYR A 87 24.99 -12.92 30.51
CA TYR A 87 24.08 -14.05 30.55
C TYR A 87 22.79 -13.83 29.78
N ILE A 88 22.38 -12.59 29.52
CA ILE A 88 21.24 -12.28 28.66
C ILE A 88 21.46 -12.80 27.24
N ALA A 89 22.63 -12.50 26.66
CA ALA A 89 23.00 -12.97 25.31
C ALA A 89 23.31 -14.46 25.26
N GLN A 90 23.70 -15.06 26.37
CA GLN A 90 24.06 -16.47 26.44
C GLN A 90 22.88 -17.41 26.75
N THR A 91 21.72 -16.85 27.20
CA THR A 91 20.54 -17.64 27.55
C THR A 91 19.37 -17.24 26.65
N VAL A 92 19.17 -18.00 25.60
CA VAL A 92 18.28 -17.67 24.49
C VAL A 92 17.04 -18.55 24.52
N ILE A 93 15.85 -17.95 24.42
CA ILE A 93 14.60 -18.65 24.11
C ILE A 93 14.31 -18.40 22.61
N ASP A 94 14.40 -19.48 21.82
CA ASP A 94 14.18 -19.46 20.38
C ASP A 94 12.87 -20.19 20.04
N GLY A 95 11.87 -19.43 19.57
CA GLY A 95 10.54 -19.95 19.26
C GLY A 95 10.42 -20.72 17.94
N GLN A 96 11.50 -20.82 17.15
CA GLN A 96 11.57 -21.57 15.88
C GLN A 96 10.47 -21.22 14.88
N ARG A 97 9.89 -20.01 14.95
CA ARG A 97 8.74 -19.58 14.14
C ARG A 97 7.48 -20.46 14.28
N GLN A 98 7.28 -21.12 15.43
CA GLN A 98 6.12 -22.01 15.64
C GLN A 98 4.99 -21.34 16.43
N ALA A 99 5.32 -20.54 17.45
CA ALA A 99 4.38 -19.80 18.28
C ALA A 99 5.08 -18.62 18.97
N SER A 100 4.38 -17.87 19.84
CA SER A 100 5.01 -16.91 20.74
C SER A 100 6.09 -17.62 21.58
N CYS A 101 7.25 -16.99 21.75
CA CYS A 101 8.32 -17.58 22.57
C CYS A 101 7.89 -17.74 24.03
N VAL A 102 7.17 -16.74 24.56
CA VAL A 102 6.70 -16.72 25.96
C VAL A 102 5.23 -16.35 26.00
N SER A 103 4.45 -17.11 26.75
CA SER A 103 3.01 -16.87 26.98
C SER A 103 2.68 -16.73 28.47
N LEU A 104 1.88 -15.70 28.80
CA LEU A 104 1.25 -15.47 30.10
C LEU A 104 -0.25 -15.29 29.82
N ILE A 105 -1.03 -16.36 29.96
CA ILE A 105 -2.43 -16.40 29.45
C ILE A 105 -3.39 -17.12 30.42
N SER A 106 -2.97 -17.38 31.66
CA SER A 106 -3.70 -18.24 32.57
C SER A 106 -3.88 -17.65 33.97
N ALA A 107 -4.18 -16.33 34.04
CA ALA A 107 -4.42 -15.58 35.28
C ALA A 107 -3.19 -15.42 36.21
N GLU A 108 -2.00 -15.30 35.64
CA GLU A 108 -0.82 -14.82 36.37
C GLU A 108 -1.07 -13.41 36.92
N THR A 109 -0.67 -13.15 38.17
CA THR A 109 -0.86 -11.86 38.83
C THR A 109 0.41 -11.19 39.31
N ASP A 110 1.54 -11.94 39.34
CA ASP A 110 2.86 -11.48 39.84
C ASP A 110 3.96 -12.39 39.28
N ALA A 111 3.94 -12.63 37.96
CA ALA A 111 4.95 -13.42 37.28
C ALA A 111 6.16 -12.55 36.90
N VAL A 112 7.36 -13.14 36.90
CA VAL A 112 8.59 -12.43 36.48
C VAL A 112 9.33 -13.21 35.41
N LEU A 113 9.73 -12.52 34.35
CA LEU A 113 10.62 -13.00 33.30
C LEU A 113 11.87 -12.12 33.28
N GLU A 114 13.08 -12.69 33.49
CA GLU A 114 14.27 -11.87 33.64
C GLU A 114 15.53 -12.47 32.98
N GLY A 115 16.23 -11.62 32.21
CA GLY A 115 17.60 -11.90 31.78
C GLY A 115 17.71 -12.80 30.55
N PHE A 116 16.77 -12.81 29.62
CA PHE A 116 16.79 -13.64 28.40
C PHE A 116 16.93 -12.85 27.12
N THR A 117 17.52 -13.49 26.11
CA THR A 117 17.29 -13.14 24.70
C THR A 117 16.12 -13.95 24.16
N ILE A 118 15.09 -13.28 23.62
CA ILE A 118 13.83 -13.87 23.14
C ILE A 118 13.72 -13.60 21.65
N THR A 119 13.79 -14.64 20.83
CA THR A 119 13.92 -14.51 19.37
C THR A 119 13.18 -15.59 18.60
N ASN A 120 12.99 -15.38 17.30
CA ASN A 120 12.34 -16.31 16.38
C ASN A 120 10.95 -16.78 16.83
N GLY A 121 10.24 -15.97 17.61
CA GLY A 121 8.85 -16.21 17.90
C GLY A 121 7.98 -15.83 16.70
N GLN A 122 6.83 -16.51 16.56
CA GLN A 122 5.80 -16.18 15.58
C GLN A 122 4.45 -16.10 16.27
N GLY A 123 3.94 -14.89 16.39
CA GLY A 123 2.58 -14.68 16.85
C GLY A 123 1.59 -15.07 15.76
N GLY A 124 0.89 -16.15 15.95
CA GLY A 124 -0.12 -16.62 15.00
C GLY A 124 -1.10 -17.57 15.68
N GLY A 125 -2.32 -17.63 15.21
CA GLY A 125 -3.37 -18.50 15.68
C GLY A 125 -4.72 -18.03 15.17
N GLN A 126 -5.76 -18.77 15.45
CA GLN A 126 -7.14 -18.54 15.00
C GLN A 126 -7.69 -17.12 15.36
N TYR A 127 -6.96 -16.31 16.14
CA TYR A 127 -7.37 -15.01 16.67
C TYR A 127 -6.40 -13.86 16.39
N TRP A 128 -5.59 -13.84 15.34
CA TRP A 128 -4.86 -12.65 14.81
C TRP A 128 -4.14 -11.72 15.83
N LEU A 129 -4.08 -12.08 17.13
CA LEU A 129 -3.83 -11.16 18.23
C LEU A 129 -2.60 -11.48 19.09
N LEU A 130 -1.81 -12.49 18.74
CA LEU A 130 -0.73 -12.98 19.59
C LEU A 130 0.60 -12.30 19.30
N GLY A 131 1.30 -11.85 20.35
CA GLY A 131 2.67 -11.33 20.26
C GLY A 131 3.67 -12.37 19.79
N GLY A 132 4.63 -11.98 18.96
CA GLY A 132 5.64 -12.92 18.46
C GLY A 132 6.64 -13.33 19.54
N GLY A 133 7.26 -12.36 20.22
CA GLY A 133 8.19 -12.61 21.31
C GLY A 133 7.47 -13.00 22.59
N ILE A 134 6.67 -12.10 23.14
CA ILE A 134 5.94 -12.30 24.40
C ILE A 134 4.46 -12.00 24.18
N ASN A 135 3.60 -12.92 24.57
CA ASN A 135 2.16 -12.79 24.52
C ASN A 135 1.56 -12.79 25.92
N ILE A 136 0.90 -11.67 26.29
CA ILE A 136 0.22 -11.47 27.57
C ILE A 136 -1.24 -11.25 27.25
N PHE A 137 -2.09 -12.18 27.64
CA PHE A 137 -3.51 -12.14 27.33
C PHE A 137 -4.36 -12.51 28.54
N GLY A 138 -5.10 -11.55 29.08
CA GLY A 138 -6.03 -11.72 30.19
C GLY A 138 -7.50 -11.66 29.78
N ASP A 139 -8.38 -11.92 30.73
CA ASP A 139 -9.83 -11.76 30.61
C ASP A 139 -10.28 -10.67 31.62
N TYR A 140 -10.83 -9.57 31.13
CA TYR A 140 -11.36 -8.52 32.00
C TYR A 140 -12.54 -9.02 32.85
N PRO A 141 -12.57 -8.82 34.17
CA PRO A 141 -11.67 -7.95 34.96
C PRO A 141 -10.40 -8.64 35.53
N GLU A 142 -10.15 -9.90 35.22
CA GLU A 142 -9.04 -10.70 35.72
C GLU A 142 -7.80 -10.47 34.84
N MET A 143 -7.13 -9.35 35.06
CA MET A 143 -5.96 -8.93 34.27
C MET A 143 -4.72 -9.70 34.64
N ILE A 144 -3.89 -10.04 33.63
CA ILE A 144 -2.55 -10.61 33.84
C ILE A 144 -1.62 -9.58 34.48
N GLY A 145 -0.90 -9.97 35.56
CA GLY A 145 0.15 -9.16 36.18
C GLY A 145 1.52 -9.77 35.96
N CYS A 146 2.46 -9.03 35.40
CA CYS A 146 3.82 -9.49 35.25
C CYS A 146 4.87 -8.38 35.16
N SER A 147 6.13 -8.78 35.41
CA SER A 147 7.33 -7.97 35.21
C SER A 147 8.25 -8.61 34.19
N ILE A 148 8.72 -7.85 33.22
CA ILE A 148 9.71 -8.27 32.22
C ILE A 148 10.95 -7.41 32.44
N ILE A 149 12.06 -8.06 32.83
CA ILE A 149 13.24 -7.38 33.33
C ILE A 149 14.48 -7.83 32.56
N ASN A 150 15.32 -6.89 32.14
CA ASN A 150 16.63 -7.13 31.53
C ASN A 150 16.58 -8.13 30.36
N CYS A 151 15.51 -8.11 29.54
CA CYS A 151 15.37 -8.99 28.40
C CYS A 151 15.70 -8.29 27.07
N VAL A 152 16.28 -9.03 26.13
CA VAL A 152 16.45 -8.63 24.73
C VAL A 152 15.39 -9.35 23.90
N ILE A 153 14.40 -8.61 23.40
CA ILE A 153 13.27 -9.13 22.60
C ILE A 153 13.50 -8.68 21.15
N THR A 154 13.97 -9.61 20.31
CA THR A 154 14.46 -9.26 18.96
C THR A 154 14.18 -10.32 17.93
N GLY A 155 13.98 -9.91 16.67
CA GLY A 155 13.79 -10.80 15.55
C GLY A 155 12.51 -11.64 15.61
N ASN A 156 11.50 -11.22 16.35
CA ASN A 156 10.20 -11.90 16.43
C ASN A 156 9.25 -11.34 15.35
N VAL A 157 8.31 -12.18 14.90
CA VAL A 157 7.32 -11.83 13.87
C VAL A 157 5.92 -12.11 14.39
N ALA A 158 4.97 -11.25 14.03
CA ALA A 158 3.55 -11.48 14.29
C ALA A 158 2.69 -10.73 13.28
N TYR A 159 1.40 -11.03 13.26
CA TYR A 159 0.46 -10.18 12.53
C TYR A 159 0.33 -8.80 13.21
N ASN A 160 0.20 -8.80 14.54
CA ASN A 160 0.21 -7.60 15.38
C ASN A 160 1.17 -7.78 16.56
N SER A 161 1.81 -6.69 17.02
CA SER A 161 2.56 -6.65 18.28
C SER A 161 3.71 -7.67 18.36
N ALA A 162 4.64 -7.58 17.41
CA ALA A 162 5.63 -8.65 17.20
C ALA A 162 6.61 -8.87 18.36
N GLY A 163 7.06 -7.80 19.03
CA GLY A 163 7.91 -7.94 20.20
C GLY A 163 7.11 -8.39 21.42
N ILE A 164 6.21 -7.54 21.92
CA ILE A 164 5.36 -7.78 23.10
C ILE A 164 3.91 -7.41 22.77
N CYS A 165 2.99 -8.32 23.00
CA CYS A 165 1.55 -8.06 23.00
C CYS A 165 1.03 -8.06 24.43
N VAL A 166 0.31 -7.00 24.83
CA VAL A 166 -0.38 -6.88 26.11
C VAL A 166 -1.86 -6.63 25.85
N ASP A 167 -2.68 -7.59 26.18
CA ASP A 167 -4.15 -7.51 26.10
C ASP A 167 -4.75 -7.87 27.45
N GLU A 168 -5.44 -6.94 28.10
CA GLU A 168 -5.95 -7.04 29.46
C GLU A 168 -4.83 -7.40 30.48
N GLY A 169 -3.70 -6.63 30.48
CA GLY A 169 -2.53 -6.87 31.33
C GLY A 169 -2.02 -5.65 32.08
N ASN A 170 -1.49 -5.88 33.29
CA ASN A 170 -0.69 -4.94 34.09
C ASN A 170 0.78 -5.36 33.99
N VAL A 171 1.58 -4.63 33.22
CA VAL A 171 2.95 -5.03 32.86
C VAL A 171 3.94 -3.97 33.29
N PHE A 172 4.99 -4.40 33.99
CA PHE A 172 6.13 -3.57 34.31
C PHE A 172 7.32 -3.96 33.42
N LEU A 173 7.89 -2.99 32.72
CA LEU A 173 9.04 -3.16 31.83
C LEU A 173 10.27 -2.45 32.41
N SER A 174 11.35 -3.18 32.64
CA SER A 174 12.60 -2.66 33.20
C SER A 174 13.82 -3.21 32.48
N GLY A 175 14.71 -2.34 32.00
CA GLY A 175 15.97 -2.68 31.36
C GLY A 175 15.88 -3.51 30.07
N CYS A 176 14.72 -3.56 29.45
CA CYS A 176 14.52 -4.38 28.25
C CYS A 176 14.97 -3.66 26.97
N SER A 177 15.50 -4.42 26.01
CA SER A 177 15.80 -3.99 24.66
C SER A 177 14.83 -4.64 23.68
N ILE A 178 13.91 -3.86 23.09
CA ILE A 178 12.84 -4.35 22.21
C ILE A 178 13.13 -3.83 20.80
N THR A 179 13.77 -4.68 19.98
CA THR A 179 14.39 -4.24 18.72
C THR A 179 14.23 -5.23 17.58
N ASN A 180 14.22 -4.74 16.34
CA ASN A 180 14.21 -5.57 15.13
C ASN A 180 13.06 -6.59 15.07
N ASN A 181 11.94 -6.35 15.76
CA ASN A 181 10.73 -7.16 15.65
C ASN A 181 9.89 -6.65 14.49
N TYR A 182 9.15 -7.57 13.84
CA TYR A 182 8.38 -7.27 12.64
C TYR A 182 6.91 -7.68 12.79
N ALA A 183 6.01 -6.72 12.77
CA ALA A 183 4.57 -6.97 12.68
C ALA A 183 4.05 -6.69 11.26
N TYR A 184 3.29 -7.63 10.70
CA TYR A 184 2.69 -7.43 9.36
C TYR A 184 1.71 -6.25 9.35
N TYR A 185 1.03 -6.00 10.46
CA TYR A 185 -0.02 -4.97 10.53
C TYR A 185 0.37 -3.80 11.43
N ASN A 186 0.48 -3.97 12.75
CA ASN A 186 0.81 -2.87 13.65
C ASN A 186 1.62 -3.28 14.89
N GLY A 187 2.37 -2.31 15.46
CA GLY A 187 3.11 -2.50 16.70
C GLY A 187 4.28 -3.46 16.56
N GLY A 188 5.26 -3.14 15.71
CA GLY A 188 6.46 -3.97 15.58
C GLY A 188 7.14 -4.25 16.92
N GLY A 189 7.25 -3.24 17.81
CA GLY A 189 7.82 -3.39 19.15
C GLY A 189 6.80 -3.86 20.18
N ILE A 190 5.86 -3.00 20.55
CA ILE A 190 4.89 -3.23 21.64
C ILE A 190 3.47 -2.92 21.17
N GLY A 191 2.54 -3.81 21.43
CA GLY A 191 1.11 -3.57 21.28
C GLY A 191 0.37 -3.65 22.59
N ILE A 192 -0.51 -2.66 22.87
CA ILE A 192 -1.24 -2.50 24.13
C ILE A 192 -2.74 -2.39 23.81
N LYS A 193 -3.55 -3.29 24.38
CA LYS A 193 -4.99 -3.39 24.08
C LYS A 193 -5.84 -3.43 25.35
N GLY A 194 -7.14 -3.24 25.17
CA GLY A 194 -8.13 -3.37 26.23
C GLY A 194 -7.87 -2.41 27.40
N HIS A 195 -8.04 -2.87 28.63
CA HIS A 195 -7.81 -2.10 29.87
C HIS A 195 -6.35 -2.20 30.35
N SER A 196 -5.42 -2.57 29.46
CA SER A 196 -4.03 -2.82 29.84
C SER A 196 -3.34 -1.58 30.40
N ASN A 197 -2.44 -1.81 31.36
CA ASN A 197 -1.56 -0.79 31.91
C ASN A 197 -0.10 -1.25 31.77
N VAL A 198 0.68 -0.52 30.98
CA VAL A 198 2.12 -0.79 30.77
C VAL A 198 2.90 0.35 31.36
N VAL A 199 3.79 0.03 32.31
CA VAL A 199 4.63 0.98 33.03
C VAL A 199 6.10 0.72 32.72
N PHE A 200 6.80 1.75 32.26
CA PHE A 200 8.25 1.71 32.05
C PHE A 200 9.00 2.12 33.34
N ASP A 201 10.07 1.39 33.64
CA ASP A 201 11.00 1.76 34.72
C ASP A 201 11.73 3.07 34.37
N THR A 202 11.66 4.07 35.27
CA THR A 202 12.28 5.37 35.08
C THR A 202 13.78 5.37 35.38
N ILE A 203 14.30 4.35 36.07
CA ILE A 203 15.71 4.20 36.47
C ILE A 203 16.45 3.23 35.58
N ASN A 204 15.97 1.99 35.51
CA ASN A 204 16.50 0.97 34.59
C ASN A 204 15.66 0.98 33.33
N ARG A 205 15.92 1.97 32.47
CA ARG A 205 15.06 2.27 31.30
C ARG A 205 15.17 1.23 30.21
N CYS A 206 14.06 0.97 29.57
CA CYS A 206 14.00 0.14 28.35
C CYS A 206 14.52 0.89 27.11
N SER A 207 14.86 0.15 26.06
CA SER A 207 15.12 0.70 24.72
C SER A 207 14.15 0.10 23.72
N VAL A 208 13.51 0.92 22.87
CA VAL A 208 12.53 0.49 21.89
C VAL A 208 12.86 1.15 20.55
N TYR A 209 13.48 0.40 19.64
CA TYR A 209 13.94 0.97 18.37
C TYR A 209 14.13 -0.07 17.26
N ASN A 210 14.18 0.40 16.02
CA ASN A 210 14.36 -0.41 14.81
C ASN A 210 13.32 -1.53 14.66
N ASN A 211 12.16 -1.41 15.29
CA ASN A 211 11.06 -2.33 15.02
C ASN A 211 10.38 -1.94 13.71
N ARG A 212 9.56 -2.83 13.16
CA ARG A 212 8.93 -2.65 11.87
C ARG A 212 7.47 -3.07 11.91
N SER A 213 6.66 -2.30 11.28
CA SER A 213 5.27 -2.67 10.97
C SER A 213 4.70 -1.73 9.90
N SER A 214 3.55 -2.10 9.40
CA SER A 214 2.73 -1.21 8.55
C SER A 214 2.28 0.05 9.28
N TYR A 215 2.10 -0.06 10.60
CA TYR A 215 1.63 1.03 11.46
C TYR A 215 2.35 1.04 12.78
N SER A 216 2.67 2.25 13.27
CA SER A 216 3.22 2.39 14.61
C SER A 216 4.36 1.41 14.82
N VAL A 217 5.45 1.68 14.11
CA VAL A 217 6.56 0.72 14.02
C VAL A 217 7.09 0.27 15.37
N ASP A 218 7.05 1.13 16.38
CA ASP A 218 7.56 0.81 17.72
C ASP A 218 6.45 0.47 18.72
N ILE A 219 5.44 1.34 18.90
CA ILE A 219 4.41 1.15 19.92
C ILE A 219 3.02 1.45 19.34
N VAL A 220 2.09 0.52 19.52
CA VAL A 220 0.69 0.71 19.16
C VAL A 220 -0.23 0.51 20.37
N LEU A 221 -1.18 1.43 20.53
CA LEU A 221 -2.31 1.27 21.42
C LEU A 221 -3.56 0.92 20.59
N ALA A 222 -4.37 0.01 21.09
CA ALA A 222 -5.70 -0.32 20.56
C ALA A 222 -6.68 -0.37 21.75
N SER A 223 -6.79 0.76 22.47
CA SER A 223 -7.56 0.86 23.71
C SER A 223 -8.38 2.15 23.76
N PRO A 224 -9.70 2.06 23.98
CA PRO A 224 -10.54 3.24 24.25
C PRO A 224 -10.38 3.79 25.67
N PHE A 225 -9.62 3.12 26.51
CA PHE A 225 -9.51 3.45 27.95
C PHE A 225 -8.23 4.20 28.28
N ILE A 226 -7.25 4.26 27.36
CA ILE A 226 -5.98 4.93 27.54
C ILE A 226 -6.04 6.32 26.87
N HIS A 227 -6.24 7.37 27.67
CA HIS A 227 -6.31 8.76 27.21
C HIS A 227 -4.98 9.50 27.28
N GLU A 228 -4.08 9.08 28.17
CA GLU A 228 -2.72 9.59 28.32
C GLU A 228 -1.77 8.41 28.38
N PHE A 229 -0.64 8.48 27.69
CA PHE A 229 0.39 7.44 27.72
C PHE A 229 1.78 8.05 27.65
N GLU A 230 2.59 7.76 28.67
CA GLU A 230 3.96 8.22 28.75
C GLU A 230 4.95 7.13 28.35
N VAL A 231 5.79 7.41 27.36
CA VAL A 231 6.88 6.54 26.91
C VAL A 231 8.18 6.99 27.56
N VAL A 232 8.65 6.23 28.56
CA VAL A 232 9.88 6.51 29.31
C VAL A 232 10.93 5.49 28.92
N VAL A 233 11.86 5.86 28.05
CA VAL A 233 12.88 4.91 27.55
C VAL A 233 14.27 5.55 27.48
N ASP A 234 15.30 4.69 27.48
CA ASP A 234 16.67 5.13 27.22
C ASP A 234 16.84 5.52 25.75
N THR A 235 16.62 4.57 24.85
CA THR A 235 16.80 4.78 23.41
C THR A 235 15.49 4.51 22.65
N PHE A 236 15.13 5.44 21.75
CA PHE A 236 14.00 5.29 20.85
C PHE A 236 14.45 5.36 19.39
N THR A 237 13.60 4.97 18.42
CA THR A 237 13.96 5.01 16.99
C THR A 237 14.28 6.43 16.53
N VAL A 238 13.48 7.43 16.93
CA VAL A 238 13.65 8.84 16.52
C VAL A 238 13.57 9.80 17.70
N ALA A 239 14.21 10.96 17.55
CA ALA A 239 14.22 12.03 18.56
C ALA A 239 12.84 12.63 18.84
N GLN A 240 11.97 12.68 17.85
CA GLN A 240 10.62 13.24 17.92
C GLN A 240 9.61 12.24 17.33
N PRO A 241 9.12 11.29 18.14
CA PRO A 241 8.15 10.32 17.69
C PRO A 241 6.84 10.97 17.21
N ASN A 242 6.31 10.49 16.11
CA ASN A 242 5.04 10.90 15.54
C ASN A 242 4.13 9.66 15.39
N PRO A 243 2.90 9.78 14.87
CA PRO A 243 1.98 8.64 14.72
C PRO A 243 2.51 7.45 13.90
N TYR A 244 3.55 7.65 13.08
CA TYR A 244 4.24 6.56 12.38
C TYR A 244 5.01 5.65 13.34
N PHE A 245 5.52 6.18 14.46
CA PHE A 245 6.26 5.40 15.46
C PHE A 245 5.41 4.96 16.64
N VAL A 246 4.47 5.83 17.07
CA VAL A 246 3.60 5.57 18.23
C VAL A 246 2.20 6.12 17.95
N THR A 247 1.16 5.31 18.06
CA THR A 247 -0.23 5.77 17.90
C THR A 247 -1.23 4.95 18.73
N ASN A 248 -2.43 5.49 18.91
CA ASN A 248 -3.62 4.72 19.27
C ASN A 248 -4.50 4.57 18.02
N ASN A 249 -4.74 3.33 17.60
CA ASN A 249 -5.41 3.00 16.35
C ASN A 249 -6.85 3.49 16.23
N ALA A 250 -7.55 3.66 17.32
CA ALA A 250 -8.98 3.91 17.31
C ALA A 250 -9.39 5.18 18.07
N TYR A 251 -8.49 5.79 18.84
CA TYR A 251 -8.84 6.82 19.82
C TYR A 251 -7.77 7.88 19.91
N ASN A 252 -8.19 9.09 20.33
CA ASN A 252 -7.25 10.14 20.66
C ASN A 252 -6.61 9.85 22.02
N THR A 253 -5.28 9.73 22.03
CA THR A 253 -4.46 9.57 23.24
C THR A 253 -3.40 10.65 23.23
N ASP A 254 -3.21 11.33 24.35
CA ASP A 254 -2.14 12.28 24.54
C ASP A 254 -0.85 11.53 24.89
N PHE A 255 0.10 11.54 23.96
CA PHE A 255 1.40 10.90 24.17
C PHE A 255 2.42 11.89 24.70
N SER A 256 3.16 11.47 25.72
CA SER A 256 4.36 12.17 26.21
C SER A 256 5.58 11.27 26.13
N PHE A 257 6.75 11.87 25.91
CA PHE A 257 7.98 11.15 25.68
C PHE A 257 9.11 11.67 26.59
N ASP A 258 9.71 10.78 27.39
CA ASP A 258 10.93 11.01 28.14
C ASP A 258 12.02 10.08 27.59
N LEU A 259 12.78 10.59 26.61
CA LEU A 259 13.80 9.86 25.85
C LEU A 259 15.18 10.37 26.25
N GLN A 260 16.15 9.48 26.54
CA GLN A 260 17.55 9.88 26.79
C GLN A 260 18.37 9.89 25.51
N ASN A 261 18.14 8.92 24.62
CA ASN A 261 18.85 8.74 23.37
C ASN A 261 17.90 8.41 22.21
N TYR A 262 18.38 8.54 21.00
CA TYR A 262 17.68 8.14 19.77
C TYR A 262 18.63 7.60 18.72
N VAL A 263 18.14 6.73 17.83
CA VAL A 263 18.92 6.13 16.74
C VAL A 263 19.02 7.10 15.56
N LEU A 264 17.91 7.78 15.22
CA LEU A 264 17.80 8.65 14.06
C LEU A 264 17.26 10.02 14.44
N GLU A 265 17.88 11.07 13.90
CA GLU A 265 17.31 12.42 13.94
C GLU A 265 16.48 12.66 12.68
N PRO A 266 15.18 12.98 12.80
CA PRO A 266 14.35 13.27 11.65
C PRO A 266 14.85 14.50 10.89
N VAL A 267 14.84 14.42 9.55
CA VAL A 267 15.30 15.50 8.66
C VAL A 267 14.21 15.94 7.71
N ASP A 268 14.01 17.24 7.60
CA ASP A 268 13.10 17.86 6.63
C ASP A 268 13.84 18.19 5.33
N HIS A 269 14.32 17.13 4.65
CA HIS A 269 15.12 17.23 3.44
C HIS A 269 14.92 15.97 2.59
N ASP A 270 15.06 16.09 1.27
CA ASP A 270 15.09 14.94 0.38
C ASP A 270 16.26 14.02 0.72
N LEU A 271 16.07 12.73 0.57
CA LEU A 271 17.09 11.73 0.86
C LEU A 271 17.41 10.89 -0.37
N TYR A 272 18.68 10.46 -0.46
CA TYR A 272 19.20 9.62 -1.54
C TYR A 272 19.59 8.25 -0.97
N VAL A 273 19.16 7.19 -1.67
CA VAL A 273 19.42 5.79 -1.32
C VAL A 273 20.05 5.08 -2.52
N SER A 274 21.05 4.25 -2.27
CA SER A 274 21.68 3.42 -3.29
C SER A 274 21.96 2.03 -2.75
N PRO A 275 21.85 0.95 -3.55
CA PRO A 275 22.27 -0.39 -3.13
C PRO A 275 23.71 -0.45 -2.62
N ASP A 276 24.60 0.39 -3.16
CA ASP A 276 26.00 0.52 -2.79
C ASP A 276 26.27 1.59 -1.71
N GLY A 277 25.21 2.18 -1.15
CA GLY A 277 25.31 3.20 -0.10
C GLY A 277 25.67 2.65 1.28
N ASP A 278 25.69 3.51 2.27
CA ASP A 278 25.91 3.18 3.68
C ASP A 278 24.90 3.95 4.56
N ASP A 279 24.25 3.29 5.51
CA ASP A 279 23.30 3.94 6.42
C ASP A 279 23.96 4.91 7.41
N ILE A 280 25.31 4.94 7.48
CA ILE A 280 26.07 5.96 8.23
C ILE A 280 26.07 7.29 7.48
N ASN A 281 25.91 7.28 6.15
CA ASN A 281 25.89 8.46 5.31
C ASN A 281 24.72 9.39 5.65
N SER A 282 24.88 10.66 5.34
CA SER A 282 23.83 11.66 5.58
C SER A 282 22.57 11.41 4.74
N GLY A 283 22.72 10.88 3.53
CA GLY A 283 21.68 10.73 2.53
C GLY A 283 21.28 12.06 1.86
N PHE A 284 21.97 13.16 2.11
CA PHE A 284 21.58 14.49 1.59
C PHE A 284 22.01 14.75 0.14
N SER A 285 22.81 13.86 -0.44
CA SER A 285 23.21 13.95 -1.84
C SER A 285 23.40 12.57 -2.48
N PRO A 286 23.38 12.48 -3.82
CA PRO A 286 23.67 11.23 -4.53
C PRO A 286 25.10 10.70 -4.28
N ASP A 287 26.03 11.56 -3.85
CA ASP A 287 27.42 11.18 -3.56
C ASP A 287 27.60 10.53 -2.19
N GLU A 288 26.66 10.73 -1.28
CA GLU A 288 26.62 10.16 0.08
C GLU A 288 25.28 9.46 0.35
N PRO A 289 24.89 8.47 -0.46
CA PRO A 289 23.59 7.84 -0.34
C PRO A 289 23.54 6.91 0.88
N MET A 290 22.36 6.81 1.48
CA MET A 290 22.04 5.75 2.44
C MET A 290 21.92 4.41 1.70
N LYS A 291 22.03 3.29 2.44
CA LYS A 291 21.91 1.96 1.85
C LYS A 291 20.48 1.45 1.82
N ARG A 292 19.75 1.60 2.92
CA ARG A 292 18.44 0.98 3.11
C ARG A 292 17.29 1.98 2.92
N ILE A 293 16.31 1.60 2.13
CA ILE A 293 15.08 2.36 1.93
C ILE A 293 14.38 2.59 3.27
N ASN A 294 14.28 1.54 4.10
CA ASN A 294 13.63 1.63 5.41
C ASN A 294 14.30 2.63 6.36
N THR A 295 15.63 2.71 6.36
CA THR A 295 16.37 3.70 7.16
C THR A 295 16.06 5.12 6.69
N ALA A 296 15.99 5.36 5.38
CA ALA A 296 15.61 6.65 4.82
C ALA A 296 14.17 7.02 5.18
N VAL A 297 13.22 6.07 5.09
CA VAL A 297 11.82 6.28 5.50
C VAL A 297 11.71 6.64 6.99
N HIS A 298 12.47 6.01 7.86
CA HIS A 298 12.48 6.36 9.29
C HIS A 298 13.06 7.76 9.53
N LYS A 299 14.11 8.14 8.78
CA LYS A 299 14.84 9.40 8.96
C LYS A 299 14.10 10.60 8.36
N ILE A 300 13.38 10.46 7.24
CA ILE A 300 12.73 11.57 6.57
C ILE A 300 11.52 12.06 7.38
N ALA A 301 11.41 13.37 7.58
CA ALA A 301 10.24 13.97 8.22
C ALA A 301 9.10 14.18 7.20
N SER A 302 7.85 13.99 7.65
CA SER A 302 6.67 14.38 6.88
C SER A 302 6.50 15.90 6.94
N ASN A 303 6.27 16.54 5.77
CA ASN A 303 6.03 17.97 5.69
C ASN A 303 4.83 18.22 4.77
N THR A 304 3.72 18.73 5.35
CA THR A 304 2.46 18.98 4.63
C THR A 304 2.54 20.14 3.63
N GLU A 305 3.43 21.09 3.87
CA GLU A 305 3.60 22.26 3.00
C GLU A 305 4.57 21.96 1.84
N THR A 306 5.56 21.09 2.09
CA THR A 306 6.60 20.75 1.12
C THR A 306 6.87 19.24 1.20
N PRO A 307 6.12 18.41 0.43
CA PRO A 307 6.38 16.97 0.37
C PRO A 307 7.83 16.67 0.05
N ARG A 308 8.42 15.70 0.74
CA ARG A 308 9.81 15.28 0.58
C ARG A 308 9.92 14.02 -0.26
N THR A 309 11.10 13.81 -0.84
CA THR A 309 11.34 12.69 -1.74
C THR A 309 12.53 11.84 -1.27
N ILE A 310 12.34 10.53 -1.30
CA ILE A 310 13.40 9.54 -1.23
C ILE A 310 13.73 9.14 -2.67
N HIS A 311 14.92 9.50 -3.12
CA HIS A 311 15.43 9.19 -4.45
C HIS A 311 16.21 7.88 -4.41
N LEU A 312 15.78 6.89 -5.22
CA LEU A 312 16.45 5.61 -5.34
C LEU A 312 17.33 5.59 -6.57
N ALA A 313 18.64 5.40 -6.37
CA ALA A 313 19.60 5.20 -7.46
C ALA A 313 19.33 3.89 -8.22
N PRO A 314 19.81 3.75 -9.46
CA PRO A 314 19.73 2.49 -10.19
C PRO A 314 20.35 1.33 -9.43
N GLY A 315 19.75 0.15 -9.54
CA GLY A 315 20.20 -1.10 -8.97
C GLY A 315 19.10 -1.96 -8.41
N ILE A 316 19.47 -3.12 -7.88
CA ILE A 316 18.53 -4.07 -7.28
C ILE A 316 18.57 -3.90 -5.78
N TYR A 317 17.42 -3.63 -5.20
CA TYR A 317 17.19 -3.50 -3.76
C TYR A 317 16.56 -4.79 -3.24
N SER A 318 17.35 -5.64 -2.58
CA SER A 318 16.86 -6.91 -2.03
C SER A 318 17.54 -7.27 -0.71
N LYS A 319 16.94 -8.19 0.04
CA LYS A 319 17.51 -8.69 1.29
C LYS A 319 18.82 -9.46 1.06
N SER A 320 18.85 -10.31 0.04
CA SER A 320 19.99 -11.19 -0.25
C SER A 320 21.21 -10.45 -0.80
N MET A 321 21.01 -9.41 -1.59
CA MET A 321 22.11 -8.71 -2.27
C MET A 321 22.70 -7.57 -1.46
N ASN A 322 21.87 -6.83 -0.72
CA ASN A 322 22.32 -5.60 -0.05
C ASN A 322 21.62 -5.32 1.27
N ASP A 323 21.14 -6.38 1.95
CA ASP A 323 20.52 -6.31 3.28
C ASP A 323 19.33 -5.33 3.36
N GLN A 324 18.56 -5.19 2.28
CA GLN A 324 17.33 -4.41 2.36
C GLN A 324 16.38 -5.00 3.40
N ILE A 325 15.71 -4.12 4.09
CA ILE A 325 14.70 -4.48 5.06
C ILE A 325 13.33 -4.26 4.42
N LEU A 326 12.72 -5.33 3.97
CA LEU A 326 11.37 -5.36 3.40
C LEU A 326 10.39 -5.98 4.40
N PRO A 327 9.16 -5.50 4.50
CA PRO A 327 8.60 -4.33 3.83
C PRO A 327 9.11 -3.02 4.44
N PHE A 328 8.94 -1.94 3.69
CA PHE A 328 9.08 -0.59 4.24
C PHE A 328 7.71 0.11 4.27
N GLY A 329 7.48 0.94 5.29
CA GLY A 329 6.27 1.76 5.36
C GLY A 329 6.41 3.02 4.52
N CYS A 330 5.28 3.59 4.06
CA CYS A 330 5.25 4.95 3.52
C CYS A 330 4.89 5.95 4.62
N LYS A 331 5.33 7.18 4.48
CA LYS A 331 4.91 8.31 5.31
C LYS A 331 4.08 9.29 4.49
N ALA A 332 3.11 9.96 5.13
CA ALA A 332 2.37 11.06 4.53
C ALA A 332 3.32 12.13 3.97
N TYR A 333 3.00 12.65 2.80
CA TYR A 333 3.79 13.70 2.13
C TYR A 333 5.26 13.31 1.86
N VAL A 334 5.53 12.02 1.71
CA VAL A 334 6.83 11.49 1.33
C VAL A 334 6.69 10.67 0.06
N ASN A 335 7.42 11.07 -0.99
CA ASN A 335 7.49 10.35 -2.25
C ASN A 335 8.66 9.37 -2.26
N ILE A 336 8.52 8.27 -3.01
CA ILE A 336 9.59 7.30 -3.27
C ILE A 336 9.73 7.19 -4.78
N ILE A 337 10.86 7.64 -5.31
CA ILE A 337 11.06 7.81 -6.76
C ILE A 337 12.37 7.13 -7.17
N GLY A 338 12.28 6.17 -8.11
CA GLY A 338 13.42 5.58 -8.78
C GLY A 338 14.01 6.50 -9.87
N GLU A 339 15.15 6.17 -10.40
CA GLU A 339 15.69 6.90 -11.56
C GLU A 339 14.87 6.56 -12.82
N ASN A 340 14.58 5.29 -13.03
CA ASN A 340 13.63 4.79 -14.04
C ASN A 340 13.24 3.34 -13.72
N GLN A 341 12.13 2.88 -14.28
CA GLN A 341 11.57 1.56 -14.02
C GLN A 341 12.43 0.40 -14.56
N GLU A 342 13.31 0.62 -15.56
CA GLU A 342 14.10 -0.48 -16.15
C GLU A 342 15.29 -0.88 -15.28
N ASN A 343 15.81 0.01 -14.47
CA ASN A 343 17.03 -0.23 -13.72
C ASN A 343 16.95 0.05 -12.22
N THR A 344 15.82 0.52 -11.70
CA THR A 344 15.58 0.66 -10.25
C THR A 344 14.57 -0.40 -9.80
N ILE A 345 15.07 -1.50 -9.25
CA ILE A 345 14.31 -2.73 -9.03
C ILE A 345 14.26 -3.05 -7.54
N ILE A 346 13.06 -3.24 -7.01
CA ILE A 346 12.83 -3.77 -5.66
C ILE A 346 12.45 -5.24 -5.81
N ASP A 347 13.31 -6.13 -5.32
CA ASP A 347 13.21 -7.57 -5.48
C ASP A 347 12.91 -8.25 -4.13
N GLY A 348 11.82 -9.01 -4.09
CA GLY A 348 11.34 -9.72 -2.90
C GLY A 348 12.15 -10.99 -2.56
N ASP A 349 13.14 -11.39 -3.38
CA ASP A 349 13.97 -12.61 -3.19
C ASP A 349 13.16 -13.90 -3.10
N ILE A 350 11.93 -13.95 -3.62
CA ILE A 350 11.03 -15.10 -3.48
C ILE A 350 10.82 -15.47 -1.98
N SER A 351 10.95 -14.53 -1.07
CA SER A 351 10.78 -14.78 0.36
C SER A 351 9.32 -14.72 0.78
N GLU A 352 8.96 -15.51 1.81
CA GLU A 352 7.61 -15.54 2.38
C GLU A 352 7.20 -14.22 3.07
N ASP A 353 8.12 -13.28 3.27
CA ASP A 353 7.94 -12.03 4.01
C ASP A 353 7.40 -10.87 3.13
N GLY A 354 6.68 -11.17 2.10
CA GLY A 354 6.39 -10.31 0.96
C GLY A 354 5.28 -9.27 1.09
N ILE A 355 5.27 -8.37 2.02
CA ILE A 355 4.51 -7.13 1.91
C ILE A 355 5.47 -5.98 1.69
N LEU A 356 5.19 -5.16 0.70
CA LEU A 356 6.14 -4.17 0.29
C LEU A 356 5.91 -2.80 0.90
N ILE A 357 4.68 -2.33 0.84
CA ILE A 357 4.32 -0.98 1.22
C ILE A 357 3.03 -1.01 1.99
N THR A 358 3.04 -0.39 3.14
CA THR A 358 1.86 -0.27 3.95
C THR A 358 1.65 1.18 4.35
N SER A 359 0.44 1.66 4.20
CA SER A 359 0.13 3.04 4.56
C SER A 359 -1.15 3.14 5.39
N ARG A 360 -1.14 3.98 6.40
CA ARG A 360 -2.32 4.40 7.14
C ARG A 360 -2.27 5.90 7.41
N GLY A 361 -3.29 6.62 6.93
CA GLY A 361 -3.43 8.04 7.18
C GLY A 361 -2.40 8.89 6.43
N TYR A 362 -2.07 8.51 5.19
CA TYR A 362 -1.03 9.15 4.43
C TYR A 362 -1.62 9.88 3.23
N GLU A 363 -1.68 11.16 3.37
CA GLU A 363 -2.10 12.08 2.34
C GLU A 363 -0.93 12.34 1.39
N HIS A 364 -1.20 12.40 0.09
CA HIS A 364 -0.28 12.93 -0.92
C HIS A 364 1.09 12.26 -1.03
N SER A 365 1.15 10.96 -1.31
CA SER A 365 2.40 10.25 -1.59
C SER A 365 2.41 9.69 -3.00
N THR A 366 3.57 9.77 -3.66
CA THR A 366 3.82 9.22 -4.99
C THR A 366 4.89 8.14 -4.92
N ILE A 367 4.64 7.02 -5.61
CA ILE A 367 5.62 5.98 -5.85
C ILE A 367 5.80 5.90 -7.36
N SER A 368 7.02 6.14 -7.85
CA SER A 368 7.24 6.18 -9.29
C SER A 368 8.59 5.66 -9.75
N ASP A 369 8.61 5.29 -11.04
CA ASP A 369 9.82 4.96 -11.77
C ASP A 369 10.59 3.76 -11.17
N LEU A 370 9.83 2.70 -10.80
CA LEU A 370 10.32 1.51 -10.10
C LEU A 370 9.78 0.22 -10.73
N THR A 371 10.56 -0.84 -10.66
CA THR A 371 10.08 -2.21 -10.85
C THR A 371 9.99 -2.94 -9.52
N PHE A 372 8.89 -3.66 -9.30
CA PHE A 372 8.67 -4.57 -8.19
C PHE A 372 8.55 -5.99 -8.72
N GLN A 373 9.33 -6.92 -8.21
CA GLN A 373 9.34 -8.30 -8.69
C GLN A 373 9.62 -9.33 -7.59
N ASN A 374 9.28 -10.60 -7.84
CA ASN A 374 9.64 -11.77 -7.03
C ASN A 374 9.13 -11.73 -5.58
N PHE A 375 7.90 -11.23 -5.34
CA PHE A 375 7.26 -11.30 -4.04
C PHE A 375 6.30 -12.48 -3.96
N GLN A 376 6.41 -13.31 -2.92
CA GLN A 376 5.57 -14.51 -2.73
C GLN A 376 4.41 -14.34 -1.75
N SER A 377 4.20 -13.17 -1.19
CA SER A 377 3.28 -12.99 -0.08
C SER A 377 1.81 -12.88 -0.46
N ILE A 378 0.98 -13.36 0.46
CA ILE A 378 -0.49 -13.26 0.46
C ILE A 378 -1.00 -11.81 0.64
N GLY A 379 -0.14 -10.82 0.81
CA GLY A 379 -0.50 -9.49 1.31
C GLY A 379 -0.23 -8.28 0.41
N GLY A 380 0.02 -8.42 -0.87
CA GLY A 380 0.07 -7.29 -1.81
C GLY A 380 1.18 -6.23 -1.59
N ILE A 381 1.44 -5.41 -2.61
CA ILE A 381 2.42 -4.30 -2.54
C ILE A 381 1.94 -3.18 -1.62
N ILE A 382 0.64 -2.87 -1.64
CA ILE A 382 0.05 -1.83 -0.81
C ILE A 382 -1.15 -2.43 -0.09
N THR A 383 -1.05 -2.57 1.22
CA THR A 383 -2.17 -3.01 2.05
C THR A 383 -2.63 -1.89 2.95
N ASN A 384 -3.93 -1.68 2.96
CA ASN A 384 -4.59 -0.75 3.85
C ASN A 384 -5.77 -1.45 4.54
N TYR A 385 -5.63 -1.72 5.83
CA TYR A 385 -6.67 -2.32 6.67
C TYR A 385 -7.13 -1.31 7.73
N SER A 386 -8.10 -0.45 7.43
CA SER A 386 -8.66 0.40 8.47
C SER A 386 -10.07 0.87 8.18
N ASP A 387 -10.99 0.62 9.09
CA ASP A 387 -12.40 0.99 8.99
C ASP A 387 -12.71 2.45 9.37
N MET A 388 -11.73 3.28 9.77
CA MET A 388 -12.03 4.55 10.42
C MET A 388 -11.25 5.80 9.99
N ILE A 389 -10.30 5.76 9.07
CA ILE A 389 -9.54 6.95 8.69
C ILE A 389 -9.53 7.15 7.18
N ARG A 390 -9.92 8.34 6.72
CA ARG A 390 -9.92 8.76 5.32
C ARG A 390 -8.50 8.95 4.80
N TYR A 391 -8.24 8.51 3.58
CA TYR A 391 -6.96 8.61 2.88
C TYR A 391 -7.14 9.46 1.64
N ASP A 392 -6.22 10.37 1.43
CA ASP A 392 -6.26 11.26 0.28
C ASP A 392 -5.01 11.03 -0.59
N ASN A 393 -5.27 10.60 -1.85
CA ASN A 393 -4.34 10.70 -2.97
C ASN A 393 -3.00 9.92 -2.87
N ILE A 394 -3.04 8.62 -3.14
CA ILE A 394 -1.84 7.84 -3.47
C ILE A 394 -1.74 7.73 -4.98
N THR A 395 -0.58 8.07 -5.54
CA THR A 395 -0.28 7.90 -6.96
C THR A 395 0.82 6.88 -7.15
N ILE A 396 0.58 5.88 -8.02
CA ILE A 396 1.61 4.96 -8.53
C ILE A 396 1.80 5.29 -10.00
N LYS A 397 3.04 5.58 -10.37
CA LYS A 397 3.33 6.09 -11.71
C LYS A 397 4.58 5.48 -12.31
N ASN A 398 4.54 5.20 -13.63
CA ASN A 398 5.69 4.65 -14.36
C ASN A 398 6.31 3.43 -13.64
N CYS A 399 5.49 2.50 -13.16
CA CYS A 399 5.97 1.32 -12.43
C CYS A 399 5.70 0.04 -13.22
N ILE A 400 6.61 -0.93 -13.07
CA ILE A 400 6.42 -2.31 -13.51
C ILE A 400 6.24 -3.19 -12.28
N ILE A 401 5.27 -4.09 -12.32
CA ILE A 401 4.93 -5.01 -11.26
C ILE A 401 4.77 -6.38 -11.89
N THR A 402 5.68 -7.30 -11.59
CA THR A 402 5.79 -8.55 -12.34
C THR A 402 6.22 -9.74 -11.47
N ASP A 403 5.92 -10.95 -11.95
CA ASP A 403 6.40 -12.21 -11.38
C ASP A 403 6.09 -12.40 -9.89
N MET A 404 4.81 -12.26 -9.52
CA MET A 404 4.33 -12.40 -8.14
C MET A 404 3.27 -13.49 -8.00
N LEU A 405 3.23 -14.13 -6.82
CA LEU A 405 2.31 -15.25 -6.53
C LEU A 405 0.98 -14.84 -5.91
N SER A 406 0.67 -13.56 -5.73
CA SER A 406 -0.64 -13.15 -5.19
C SER A 406 -1.00 -11.71 -5.51
N ALA A 407 -2.25 -11.38 -5.19
CA ALA A 407 -2.84 -10.07 -5.37
C ALA A 407 -1.96 -8.92 -4.87
N LEU A 408 -1.71 -8.03 -5.74
CA LEU A 408 -0.64 -7.07 -5.66
C LEU A 408 -0.95 -5.85 -4.82
N ILE A 409 -2.18 -5.37 -4.88
CA ILE A 409 -2.60 -4.14 -4.27
C ILE A 409 -3.94 -4.39 -3.61
N SER A 410 -3.96 -4.24 -2.29
CA SER A 410 -5.18 -4.34 -1.50
C SER A 410 -5.39 -3.04 -0.75
N ALA A 411 -6.38 -2.26 -1.15
CA ALA A 411 -6.82 -1.09 -0.39
C ALA A 411 -8.20 -1.35 0.19
N THR A 412 -8.34 -1.23 1.49
CA THR A 412 -9.63 -1.26 2.16
C THR A 412 -9.91 0.10 2.78
N SER A 413 -10.98 0.74 2.32
CA SER A 413 -11.60 1.98 2.81
C SER A 413 -10.80 3.29 2.77
N GLY A 414 -11.29 4.22 1.97
CA GLY A 414 -11.13 5.67 2.09
C GLY A 414 -9.93 6.29 1.36
N GLY A 415 -10.15 7.05 0.30
CA GLY A 415 -9.15 7.84 -0.41
C GLY A 415 -9.11 7.60 -1.90
N ASN A 416 -8.52 8.52 -2.64
CA ASN A 416 -8.33 8.39 -4.07
C ASN A 416 -7.02 7.63 -4.36
N ILE A 417 -7.10 6.66 -5.26
CA ILE A 417 -5.93 5.92 -5.74
C ILE A 417 -5.79 6.16 -7.24
N ALA A 418 -4.61 6.55 -7.68
CA ALA A 418 -4.30 6.78 -9.08
C ALA A 418 -3.17 5.87 -9.56
N PHE A 419 -3.39 5.21 -10.69
CA PHE A 419 -2.37 4.51 -11.48
C PHE A 419 -2.15 5.28 -12.77
N GLU A 420 -0.90 5.61 -13.08
CA GLU A 420 -0.50 6.28 -14.32
C GLU A 420 0.66 5.55 -14.96
N ASN A 421 0.51 5.05 -16.19
CA ASN A 421 1.55 4.32 -16.92
C ASN A 421 2.11 3.11 -16.12
N VAL A 422 1.25 2.32 -15.48
CA VAL A 422 1.65 1.16 -14.66
C VAL A 422 1.47 -0.12 -15.47
N THR A 423 2.50 -0.95 -15.50
CA THR A 423 2.43 -2.31 -16.04
C THR A 423 2.29 -3.30 -14.90
N ILE A 424 1.26 -4.15 -14.96
CA ILE A 424 1.02 -5.24 -14.02
C ILE A 424 0.91 -6.53 -14.82
N GLU A 425 1.89 -7.40 -14.69
CA GLU A 425 1.97 -8.58 -15.55
C GLU A 425 2.50 -9.83 -14.83
N ASN A 426 2.15 -11.00 -15.37
CA ASN A 426 2.62 -12.30 -14.91
C ASN A 426 2.31 -12.56 -13.42
N ILE A 427 1.15 -12.11 -12.95
CA ILE A 427 0.70 -12.34 -11.57
C ILE A 427 -0.08 -13.65 -11.52
N GLU A 428 0.31 -14.56 -10.63
CA GLU A 428 -0.39 -15.82 -10.38
C GLU A 428 -1.16 -15.75 -9.05
N GLY A 429 -2.43 -15.36 -9.08
CA GLY A 429 -3.30 -15.34 -7.91
C GLY A 429 -3.75 -16.75 -7.50
N LEU A 430 -3.00 -17.43 -6.63
CA LEU A 430 -3.33 -18.75 -6.09
C LEU A 430 -4.11 -18.60 -4.78
N ASP A 431 -5.34 -19.18 -4.73
CA ASP A 431 -6.20 -19.29 -3.53
C ASP A 431 -6.53 -17.98 -2.78
N THR A 432 -6.19 -16.82 -3.35
CA THR A 432 -6.58 -15.51 -2.80
C THR A 432 -7.73 -14.94 -3.61
N PRO A 433 -8.61 -14.10 -3.03
CA PRO A 433 -9.74 -13.54 -3.75
C PRO A 433 -9.36 -12.64 -4.93
N ASN A 434 -8.07 -12.40 -5.19
CA ASN A 434 -7.66 -11.31 -6.03
C ASN A 434 -6.52 -11.69 -6.97
N ALA A 435 -6.55 -11.12 -8.16
CA ALA A 435 -5.48 -11.22 -9.13
C ALA A 435 -4.51 -10.01 -9.06
N ALA A 436 -4.35 -9.32 -10.20
CA ALA A 436 -3.30 -8.33 -10.36
C ALA A 436 -3.49 -7.08 -9.48
N ALA A 437 -4.70 -6.54 -9.39
CA ALA A 437 -4.99 -5.36 -8.56
C ALA A 437 -6.39 -5.43 -7.94
N TRP A 438 -6.50 -5.18 -6.63
CA TRP A 438 -7.76 -5.22 -5.88
C TRP A 438 -7.91 -3.99 -5.00
N MET A 439 -8.93 -3.19 -5.28
CA MET A 439 -9.28 -1.98 -4.56
C MET A 439 -10.65 -2.13 -3.93
N ASN A 440 -10.76 -1.95 -2.63
CA ASN A 440 -12.03 -2.07 -1.92
C ASN A 440 -12.27 -0.84 -1.03
N GLY A 441 -13.42 -0.17 -1.21
CA GLY A 441 -13.83 0.96 -0.39
C GLY A 441 -13.13 2.29 -0.73
N THR A 442 -12.56 2.45 -1.93
CA THR A 442 -11.95 3.72 -2.37
C THR A 442 -13.01 4.81 -2.53
N THR A 443 -12.69 6.07 -2.19
CA THR A 443 -13.58 7.22 -2.43
C THR A 443 -13.48 7.73 -3.86
N GLY A 444 -12.47 7.33 -4.62
CA GLY A 444 -12.28 7.55 -6.04
C GLY A 444 -11.12 6.69 -6.55
N PHE A 445 -11.18 6.33 -7.82
CA PHE A 445 -10.14 5.54 -8.47
C PHE A 445 -9.87 6.03 -9.88
N SER A 446 -8.60 6.07 -10.28
CA SER A 446 -8.23 6.26 -11.67
C SER A 446 -7.10 5.32 -12.09
N ALA A 447 -7.26 4.68 -13.26
CA ALA A 447 -6.19 3.99 -13.96
C ALA A 447 -6.06 4.61 -15.35
N LYS A 448 -4.88 5.14 -15.66
CA LYS A 448 -4.60 5.80 -16.95
C LYS A 448 -3.38 5.19 -17.62
N ASN A 449 -3.51 4.84 -18.90
CA ASN A 449 -2.43 4.30 -19.72
C ASN A 449 -1.74 3.08 -19.08
N CYS A 450 -2.51 2.21 -18.39
CA CYS A 450 -1.98 1.05 -17.68
C CYS A 450 -2.05 -0.21 -18.55
N LEU A 451 -1.11 -1.12 -18.30
CA LEU A 451 -1.07 -2.44 -18.94
C LEU A 451 -1.29 -3.55 -17.91
N PHE A 452 -2.36 -4.32 -18.06
CA PHE A 452 -2.65 -5.54 -17.30
C PHE A 452 -2.50 -6.74 -18.23
N ARG A 453 -1.43 -7.52 -18.07
CA ARG A 453 -1.11 -8.57 -19.06
C ARG A 453 -0.72 -9.89 -18.40
N ASN A 454 -1.24 -11.00 -18.97
CA ASN A 454 -0.88 -12.37 -18.57
C ASN A 454 -1.11 -12.67 -17.08
N ASN A 455 -2.07 -12.01 -16.45
CA ASN A 455 -2.38 -12.27 -15.05
C ASN A 455 -3.40 -13.41 -14.94
N THR A 456 -3.22 -14.27 -13.93
CA THR A 456 -4.10 -15.43 -13.71
C THR A 456 -4.69 -15.40 -12.30
N SER A 457 -6.01 -15.63 -12.19
CA SER A 457 -6.70 -15.82 -10.91
C SER A 457 -7.35 -17.20 -10.86
N SER A 458 -7.06 -17.96 -9.79
CA SER A 458 -7.65 -19.27 -9.52
C SER A 458 -8.55 -19.31 -8.27
N SER A 459 -8.86 -18.18 -7.69
CA SER A 459 -9.61 -18.06 -6.44
C SER A 459 -11.04 -18.63 -6.52
N SER A 460 -11.50 -19.16 -5.38
CA SER A 460 -12.89 -19.57 -5.18
C SER A 460 -13.86 -18.42 -4.84
N MET A 461 -13.35 -17.20 -4.70
CA MET A 461 -14.12 -15.99 -4.37
C MET A 461 -14.33 -15.09 -5.62
N THR A 462 -15.14 -14.04 -5.46
CA THR A 462 -15.42 -13.01 -6.48
C THR A 462 -14.13 -12.31 -6.93
N THR A 463 -13.75 -12.40 -8.21
CA THR A 463 -12.45 -11.91 -8.66
C THR A 463 -12.43 -11.41 -10.09
N SER A 464 -11.40 -10.60 -10.39
CA SER A 464 -10.92 -10.30 -11.73
C SER A 464 -9.45 -10.72 -11.85
N ALA A 465 -9.02 -11.23 -12.97
CA ALA A 465 -7.61 -11.52 -13.19
C ALA A 465 -6.78 -10.24 -13.46
N GLY A 466 -7.41 -9.21 -14.03
CA GLY A 466 -6.79 -7.89 -14.23
C GLY A 466 -7.02 -6.95 -13.06
N LEU A 467 -8.03 -6.10 -13.15
CA LEU A 467 -8.32 -5.04 -12.19
C LEU A 467 -9.70 -5.24 -11.55
N TYR A 468 -9.76 -5.20 -10.24
CA TYR A 468 -10.99 -5.13 -9.44
C TYR A 468 -11.03 -3.84 -8.64
N VAL A 469 -12.11 -3.08 -8.77
CA VAL A 469 -12.37 -1.88 -7.97
C VAL A 469 -13.79 -1.93 -7.40
N ASN A 470 -13.89 -1.82 -6.10
CA ASN A 470 -15.12 -1.58 -5.38
C ASN A 470 -15.02 -0.21 -4.72
N GLY A 471 -15.65 0.79 -5.30
CA GLY A 471 -15.47 2.19 -4.92
C GLY A 471 -16.74 2.85 -4.45
N ASN A 472 -16.56 4.01 -3.80
CA ASN A 472 -17.63 4.86 -3.25
C ASN A 472 -17.70 6.24 -3.93
N GLY A 473 -16.97 6.45 -5.03
CA GLY A 473 -16.88 7.71 -5.76
C GLY A 473 -16.63 7.47 -7.23
N ASP A 474 -16.22 8.52 -7.95
CA ASP A 474 -15.92 8.41 -9.37
C ASP A 474 -14.80 7.40 -9.65
N MET A 475 -15.02 6.53 -10.63
CA MET A 475 -14.06 5.52 -11.08
C MET A 475 -13.74 5.75 -12.55
N THR A 476 -12.46 5.93 -12.88
CA THR A 476 -12.00 6.15 -14.26
C THR A 476 -11.00 5.07 -14.65
N VAL A 477 -11.24 4.41 -15.78
CA VAL A 477 -10.31 3.50 -16.45
C VAL A 477 -10.16 3.98 -17.89
N GLU A 478 -9.01 4.59 -18.21
CA GLU A 478 -8.76 5.34 -19.43
C GLU A 478 -7.46 4.89 -20.11
N GLY A 479 -7.48 4.61 -21.40
CA GLY A 479 -6.28 4.29 -22.19
C GLY A 479 -5.56 3.01 -21.74
N CYS A 480 -6.25 2.11 -21.02
CA CYS A 480 -5.64 0.90 -20.48
C CYS A 480 -5.71 -0.28 -21.47
N ARG A 481 -4.71 -1.16 -21.36
CA ARG A 481 -4.64 -2.41 -22.11
C ARG A 481 -4.80 -3.60 -21.17
N PHE A 482 -5.81 -4.45 -21.43
CA PHE A 482 -6.05 -5.70 -20.71
C PHE A 482 -5.82 -6.87 -21.67
N ILE A 483 -4.71 -7.56 -21.53
CA ILE A 483 -4.24 -8.53 -22.52
C ILE A 483 -4.00 -9.90 -21.88
N ASN A 484 -4.68 -10.95 -22.37
CA ASN A 484 -4.47 -12.34 -21.96
C ASN A 484 -4.62 -12.59 -20.44
N ASN A 485 -5.46 -11.85 -19.76
CA ASN A 485 -5.75 -12.13 -18.34
C ASN A 485 -6.74 -13.29 -18.22
N THR A 486 -6.49 -14.23 -17.31
CA THR A 486 -7.25 -15.49 -17.25
C THR A 486 -7.81 -15.75 -15.86
N THR A 487 -9.11 -15.98 -15.76
CA THR A 487 -9.78 -16.47 -14.57
C THR A 487 -10.09 -17.96 -14.71
N THR A 488 -9.52 -18.78 -13.83
CA THR A 488 -9.61 -20.25 -13.88
C THR A 488 -10.40 -20.88 -12.72
N SER A 489 -11.03 -20.09 -11.87
CA SER A 489 -11.79 -20.57 -10.71
C SER A 489 -12.82 -21.64 -11.07
N THR A 490 -12.90 -22.70 -10.30
CA THR A 490 -13.85 -23.80 -10.49
C THR A 490 -15.20 -23.59 -9.80
N ASN A 491 -15.31 -22.59 -8.94
CA ASN A 491 -16.54 -22.25 -8.21
C ASN A 491 -17.16 -20.98 -8.81
N ALA A 492 -18.41 -21.04 -9.16
CA ALA A 492 -19.23 -20.17 -10.02
C ALA A 492 -19.31 -18.66 -9.65
N ILE A 493 -18.29 -18.02 -9.08
CA ILE A 493 -18.36 -16.63 -8.62
C ILE A 493 -17.25 -15.71 -9.22
N GLY A 494 -16.50 -16.18 -10.21
CA GLY A 494 -15.56 -15.32 -10.95
C GLY A 494 -16.32 -14.36 -11.87
N TRP A 495 -16.30 -13.05 -11.60
CA TRP A 495 -17.17 -12.07 -12.26
C TRP A 495 -16.58 -11.53 -13.57
N ALA A 496 -15.27 -11.28 -13.62
CA ALA A 496 -14.65 -10.78 -14.85
C ALA A 496 -13.24 -11.36 -15.09
N SER A 497 -12.79 -11.45 -16.33
CA SER A 497 -11.40 -11.82 -16.61
C SER A 497 -10.46 -10.61 -16.64
N ALA A 498 -10.92 -9.45 -17.07
CA ALA A 498 -10.10 -8.26 -17.26
C ALA A 498 -10.41 -7.15 -16.27
N LEU A 499 -11.65 -6.67 -16.21
CA LEU A 499 -12.03 -5.51 -15.42
C LEU A 499 -13.33 -5.77 -14.65
N LEU A 500 -13.31 -5.49 -13.35
CA LEU A 500 -14.48 -5.56 -12.48
C LEU A 500 -14.62 -4.27 -11.70
N LEU A 501 -15.68 -3.51 -11.95
CA LEU A 501 -16.03 -2.30 -11.22
C LEU A 501 -17.36 -2.49 -10.50
N THR A 502 -17.40 -2.23 -9.19
CA THR A 502 -18.62 -2.32 -8.39
C THR A 502 -18.78 -1.14 -7.47
N ASP A 503 -20.03 -0.75 -7.23
CA ASP A 503 -20.42 0.22 -6.22
C ASP A 503 -21.30 -0.50 -5.20
N TYR A 504 -20.78 -0.73 -3.99
CA TYR A 504 -21.45 -1.59 -2.99
C TYR A 504 -22.21 -0.82 -1.89
N ASN A 505 -21.99 0.48 -1.70
CA ASN A 505 -22.42 1.18 -0.48
C ASN A 505 -23.31 2.41 -0.67
N GLN A 506 -24.12 2.50 -1.73
CA GLN A 506 -25.08 3.60 -1.94
C GLN A 506 -24.46 4.99 -2.12
N PHE A 507 -23.24 5.10 -2.66
CA PHE A 507 -22.55 6.35 -2.86
C PHE A 507 -22.68 6.90 -4.29
N ILE A 508 -22.35 8.18 -4.46
CA ILE A 508 -22.69 9.02 -5.60
C ILE A 508 -21.42 9.20 -6.44
N GLY A 509 -21.14 8.29 -7.36
CA GLY A 509 -20.03 8.45 -8.30
C GLY A 509 -20.35 7.78 -9.65
N ASP A 510 -19.92 8.40 -10.74
CA ASP A 510 -20.05 7.82 -12.08
C ASP A 510 -18.81 7.00 -12.42
N SER A 511 -19.01 5.92 -13.20
CA SER A 511 -17.90 5.12 -13.75
C SER A 511 -17.64 5.53 -15.20
N TYR A 512 -16.37 5.81 -15.52
CA TYR A 512 -15.88 6.16 -16.83
C TYR A 512 -14.91 5.09 -17.31
N ILE A 513 -15.30 4.30 -18.30
CA ILE A 513 -14.51 3.23 -18.91
C ILE A 513 -14.36 3.57 -20.38
N HIS A 514 -13.24 4.18 -20.76
CA HIS A 514 -13.10 4.63 -22.14
C HIS A 514 -11.68 4.50 -22.67
N ASP A 515 -11.61 4.41 -23.99
CA ASP A 515 -10.35 4.32 -24.72
C ASP A 515 -9.50 3.09 -24.31
N ASN A 516 -10.14 2.00 -23.88
CA ASN A 516 -9.43 0.81 -23.43
C ASN A 516 -9.41 -0.30 -24.50
N LEU A 517 -8.37 -1.11 -24.46
CA LEU A 517 -8.19 -2.29 -25.31
C LEU A 517 -8.25 -3.56 -24.45
N PHE A 518 -9.20 -4.44 -24.75
CA PHE A 518 -9.37 -5.75 -24.12
C PHE A 518 -9.17 -6.86 -25.14
N VAL A 519 -8.10 -7.64 -25.03
CA VAL A 519 -7.71 -8.66 -26.03
C VAL A 519 -7.36 -9.98 -25.37
N GLY A 520 -7.94 -11.06 -25.86
CA GLY A 520 -7.57 -12.43 -25.52
C GLY A 520 -7.75 -12.78 -24.04
N ASN A 521 -8.56 -12.02 -23.30
CA ASN A 521 -8.84 -12.33 -21.91
C ASN A 521 -9.80 -13.52 -21.80
N VAL A 522 -9.55 -14.44 -20.84
CA VAL A 522 -10.28 -15.71 -20.75
C VAL A 522 -11.00 -15.84 -19.41
N ASN A 523 -12.31 -16.04 -19.45
CA ASN A 523 -13.11 -16.38 -18.27
C ASN A 523 -13.69 -17.79 -18.40
N ASN A 524 -13.08 -18.77 -17.77
CA ASN A 524 -13.48 -20.17 -17.84
C ASN A 524 -14.72 -20.50 -16.97
N ASN A 525 -15.29 -19.55 -16.25
CA ASN A 525 -16.36 -19.78 -15.27
C ASN A 525 -17.75 -19.36 -15.73
N GLY A 526 -17.91 -18.96 -16.97
CA GLY A 526 -19.20 -18.61 -17.53
C GLY A 526 -19.70 -17.22 -17.14
N LYS A 527 -18.80 -16.26 -16.90
CA LYS A 527 -19.07 -14.85 -16.67
C LYS A 527 -18.44 -13.96 -17.76
N SER A 528 -18.22 -12.68 -17.53
CA SER A 528 -17.84 -11.70 -18.53
C SER A 528 -16.33 -11.41 -18.59
N THR A 529 -15.92 -10.71 -19.64
CA THR A 529 -14.61 -10.08 -19.73
C THR A 529 -14.57 -8.79 -18.90
N VAL A 530 -15.61 -7.96 -19.03
CA VAL A 530 -15.81 -6.73 -18.26
C VAL A 530 -17.10 -6.85 -17.45
N TYR A 531 -17.04 -6.54 -16.16
CA TYR A 531 -18.22 -6.40 -15.32
C TYR A 531 -18.24 -5.00 -14.72
N ALA A 532 -19.38 -4.29 -14.82
CA ALA A 532 -19.56 -3.02 -14.17
C ALA A 532 -20.98 -2.89 -13.59
N LYS A 533 -21.04 -2.47 -12.34
CA LYS A 533 -22.30 -2.22 -11.63
C LYS A 533 -22.36 -0.80 -11.11
N SER A 534 -23.48 -0.12 -11.37
CA SER A 534 -23.78 1.18 -10.80
C SER A 534 -25.10 1.14 -10.02
N MET A 535 -25.25 2.07 -9.08
CA MET A 535 -26.51 2.27 -8.34
C MET A 535 -27.49 3.07 -9.19
N PRO A 536 -28.79 3.09 -8.85
CA PRO A 536 -29.83 3.77 -9.66
C PRO A 536 -29.60 5.25 -9.95
N TYR A 537 -28.73 5.91 -9.19
CA TYR A 537 -28.46 7.37 -9.31
C TYR A 537 -27.12 7.68 -9.98
N THR A 538 -26.33 6.66 -10.33
CA THR A 538 -25.02 6.80 -10.96
C THR A 538 -25.03 6.17 -12.36
N LYS A 539 -23.97 6.41 -13.13
CA LYS A 539 -23.88 6.00 -14.53
C LYS A 539 -22.62 5.19 -14.76
N ILE A 540 -22.74 4.27 -15.71
CA ILE A 540 -21.61 3.62 -16.37
C ILE A 540 -21.46 4.23 -17.75
N ASN A 541 -20.38 4.96 -17.96
CA ASN A 541 -20.02 5.57 -19.23
C ASN A 541 -19.00 4.68 -19.91
N PHE A 542 -19.43 3.92 -20.92
CA PHE A 542 -18.62 2.92 -21.63
C PHE A 542 -18.42 3.36 -23.08
N PHE A 543 -17.30 4.05 -23.34
CA PHE A 543 -17.08 4.77 -24.59
C PHE A 543 -15.75 4.39 -25.25
N ASN A 544 -15.73 4.32 -26.57
CA ASN A 544 -14.51 4.18 -27.36
C ASN A 544 -13.60 3.01 -26.91
N ASN A 545 -14.18 1.91 -26.42
CA ASN A 545 -13.39 0.72 -26.06
C ASN A 545 -13.35 -0.26 -27.26
N THR A 546 -12.27 -1.04 -27.35
CA THR A 546 -12.14 -2.15 -28.29
C THR A 546 -12.01 -3.46 -27.52
N LEU A 547 -12.99 -4.37 -27.67
CA LEU A 547 -13.01 -5.70 -27.08
C LEU A 547 -12.95 -6.71 -28.22
N ILE A 548 -11.88 -7.51 -28.27
CA ILE A 548 -11.65 -8.44 -29.38
C ILE A 548 -11.05 -9.76 -28.88
N ASP A 549 -11.54 -10.88 -29.47
CA ASP A 549 -11.00 -12.21 -29.19
C ASP A 549 -10.99 -12.64 -27.71
N ASN A 550 -11.76 -11.97 -26.84
CA ASN A 550 -11.91 -12.41 -25.45
C ASN A 550 -12.83 -13.64 -25.39
N VAL A 551 -12.48 -14.60 -24.56
CA VAL A 551 -13.19 -15.87 -24.42
C VAL A 551 -14.00 -15.86 -23.14
N SER A 552 -15.28 -15.57 -23.23
CA SER A 552 -16.24 -15.55 -22.12
C SER A 552 -17.66 -15.61 -22.68
N PRO A 553 -18.66 -16.16 -21.96
CA PRO A 553 -20.06 -16.16 -22.41
C PRO A 553 -20.59 -14.77 -22.74
N TYR A 554 -20.13 -13.76 -22.03
CA TYR A 554 -20.51 -12.36 -22.20
C TYR A 554 -19.26 -11.49 -22.36
N GLY A 555 -19.23 -10.63 -23.40
CA GLY A 555 -18.17 -9.62 -23.54
C GLY A 555 -18.21 -8.65 -22.37
N CYS A 556 -19.36 -8.05 -22.12
CA CYS A 556 -19.63 -7.17 -20.99
C CYS A 556 -20.85 -7.62 -20.20
N GLU A 557 -20.83 -7.49 -18.89
CA GLU A 557 -21.98 -7.64 -17.99
C GLU A 557 -22.20 -6.33 -17.25
N PHE A 558 -23.40 -5.75 -17.38
CA PHE A 558 -23.70 -4.43 -16.82
C PHE A 558 -24.95 -4.48 -15.94
N GLU A 559 -24.92 -3.69 -14.84
CA GLU A 559 -26.07 -3.43 -13.96
C GLU A 559 -26.17 -1.92 -13.68
N GLY A 560 -27.39 -1.33 -13.85
CA GLY A 560 -27.68 0.09 -13.55
C GLY A 560 -27.95 0.93 -14.80
N ASN A 561 -27.43 2.17 -14.87
CA ASN A 561 -27.62 3.09 -15.97
C ASN A 561 -26.38 3.13 -16.88
N ILE A 562 -26.47 2.55 -18.07
CA ILE A 562 -25.34 2.32 -18.95
C ILE A 562 -25.45 3.15 -20.23
N TYR A 563 -24.44 3.96 -20.51
CA TYR A 563 -24.24 4.68 -21.76
C TYR A 563 -23.11 3.99 -22.53
N CYS A 564 -23.46 3.32 -23.64
CA CYS A 564 -22.55 2.51 -24.44
C CYS A 564 -22.43 3.10 -25.83
N ARG A 565 -21.29 3.77 -26.14
CA ARG A 565 -21.10 4.48 -27.39
C ARG A 565 -19.71 4.28 -27.99
N ASN A 566 -19.63 4.27 -29.30
CA ASN A 566 -18.40 4.23 -30.11
C ASN A 566 -17.51 3.02 -29.81
N ASN A 567 -18.04 1.92 -29.30
CA ASN A 567 -17.22 0.75 -28.98
C ASN A 567 -17.15 -0.22 -30.17
N ILE A 568 -16.07 -1.02 -30.20
CA ILE A 568 -15.96 -2.20 -31.04
C ILE A 568 -15.99 -3.43 -30.12
N MET A 569 -16.96 -4.32 -30.30
CA MET A 569 -17.16 -5.53 -29.50
C MET A 569 -17.28 -6.76 -30.41
N ARG A 570 -16.27 -7.63 -30.39
CA ARG A 570 -16.21 -8.85 -31.17
C ARG A 570 -15.52 -9.96 -30.39
N ASN A 571 -16.21 -10.46 -29.40
CA ASN A 571 -15.69 -11.47 -28.48
C ASN A 571 -16.07 -12.89 -28.92
N ILE A 572 -15.45 -13.88 -28.32
CA ILE A 572 -15.75 -15.31 -28.54
C ILE A 572 -16.64 -15.74 -27.37
N GLY A 573 -17.96 -15.65 -27.56
CA GLY A 573 -18.96 -15.97 -26.56
C GLY A 573 -20.37 -16.05 -27.12
N ASP A 574 -21.35 -16.12 -26.21
CA ASP A 574 -22.76 -16.22 -26.61
C ASP A 574 -23.37 -14.84 -26.89
N TYR A 575 -22.93 -13.80 -26.17
CA TYR A 575 -23.44 -12.43 -26.26
C TYR A 575 -22.33 -11.41 -26.01
N GLU A 576 -22.43 -10.26 -26.67
CA GLU A 576 -21.49 -9.13 -26.42
C GLU A 576 -21.84 -8.34 -25.17
N ILE A 577 -23.13 -8.18 -24.86
CA ILE A 577 -23.60 -7.46 -23.66
C ILE A 577 -24.63 -8.31 -22.93
N ALA A 578 -24.54 -8.40 -21.60
CA ALA A 578 -25.50 -9.04 -20.74
C ALA A 578 -26.06 -8.07 -19.69
N LEU A 579 -27.39 -8.09 -19.52
CA LEU A 579 -28.14 -7.38 -18.51
C LEU A 579 -28.88 -8.41 -17.67
N PHE A 580 -28.38 -8.70 -16.46
CA PHE A 580 -29.02 -9.65 -15.57
C PHE A 580 -30.15 -8.99 -14.78
N TYR A 581 -31.10 -9.81 -14.38
CA TYR A 581 -32.21 -9.40 -13.52
C TYR A 581 -31.72 -9.24 -12.08
N ASP A 582 -31.87 -8.06 -11.53
CA ASP A 582 -31.76 -7.76 -10.11
C ASP A 582 -33.14 -7.31 -9.58
N PRO A 583 -33.70 -7.88 -8.51
CA PRO A 583 -35.00 -7.49 -7.98
C PRO A 583 -35.04 -6.04 -7.45
N GLU A 584 -33.90 -5.46 -7.14
CA GLU A 584 -33.77 -4.12 -6.59
C GLU A 584 -33.35 -3.08 -7.62
N ILE A 585 -32.74 -3.49 -8.76
CA ILE A 585 -32.19 -2.60 -9.78
C ILE A 585 -32.70 -2.98 -11.16
N THR A 586 -33.44 -2.08 -11.81
CA THR A 586 -33.71 -2.18 -13.25
C THR A 586 -32.59 -1.51 -14.01
N SER A 587 -31.92 -2.26 -14.90
CA SER A 587 -30.85 -1.70 -15.73
C SER A 587 -31.44 -1.02 -16.98
N TYR A 588 -30.83 0.11 -17.34
CA TYR A 588 -31.15 0.87 -18.55
C TYR A 588 -29.90 0.99 -19.40
N LEU A 589 -29.96 0.47 -20.63
CA LEU A 589 -28.86 0.54 -21.60
C LEU A 589 -29.21 1.47 -22.76
N TRP A 590 -28.47 2.57 -22.92
CA TRP A 590 -28.48 3.43 -24.11
C TRP A 590 -27.28 3.04 -24.98
N CYS A 591 -27.56 2.51 -26.18
CA CYS A 591 -26.56 1.93 -27.08
C CYS A 591 -26.63 2.60 -28.46
N SER A 592 -25.56 3.33 -28.84
CA SER A 592 -25.50 4.05 -30.13
C SER A 592 -24.08 4.09 -30.69
N HIS A 593 -23.95 4.09 -32.02
CA HIS A 593 -22.70 4.23 -32.75
C HIS A 593 -21.63 3.21 -32.31
N ASN A 594 -22.01 1.94 -32.11
CA ASN A 594 -21.09 0.85 -31.78
C ASN A 594 -20.99 -0.12 -32.96
N ASN A 595 -19.88 -0.82 -33.08
CA ASN A 595 -19.72 -2.01 -33.91
C ASN A 595 -19.81 -3.25 -33.01
N ILE A 596 -20.97 -3.92 -33.02
CA ILE A 596 -21.27 -5.05 -32.12
C ILE A 596 -21.53 -6.28 -32.99
N LEU A 597 -20.74 -7.34 -32.77
CA LEU A 597 -20.92 -8.64 -33.48
C LEU A 597 -22.29 -9.22 -33.10
N GLY A 598 -23.12 -9.47 -34.11
CA GLY A 598 -24.50 -9.96 -33.96
C GLY A 598 -25.53 -8.85 -33.70
N GLY A 599 -25.13 -7.57 -33.65
CA GLY A 599 -26.02 -6.41 -33.53
C GLY A 599 -26.84 -6.43 -32.23
N GLU A 600 -28.13 -6.03 -32.33
CA GLU A 600 -29.04 -6.01 -31.17
C GLU A 600 -29.32 -7.41 -30.59
N ASP A 601 -29.28 -8.46 -31.43
CA ASP A 601 -29.49 -9.86 -30.99
C ASP A 601 -28.34 -10.37 -30.08
N ALA A 602 -27.20 -9.70 -30.06
CA ALA A 602 -26.08 -9.99 -29.13
C ALA A 602 -26.24 -9.39 -27.76
N ILE A 603 -27.40 -8.82 -27.41
CA ILE A 603 -27.72 -8.33 -26.08
C ILE A 603 -28.56 -9.34 -25.33
N PHE A 604 -27.98 -9.99 -24.31
CA PHE A 604 -28.70 -10.84 -23.39
C PHE A 604 -29.45 -10.00 -22.34
N ASN A 605 -30.80 -10.02 -22.39
CA ASN A 605 -31.65 -9.36 -21.41
C ASN A 605 -32.43 -10.40 -20.64
N GLN A 606 -31.98 -10.74 -19.44
CA GLN A 606 -32.56 -11.80 -18.62
C GLN A 606 -34.03 -11.50 -18.30
N PHE A 607 -34.93 -12.41 -18.70
CA PHE A 607 -36.39 -12.30 -18.54
C PHE A 607 -37.03 -11.06 -19.19
N GLY A 608 -36.29 -10.28 -20.00
CA GLY A 608 -36.77 -8.99 -20.54
C GLY A 608 -37.06 -7.95 -19.43
N ALA A 609 -36.38 -8.08 -18.29
CA ALA A 609 -36.64 -7.25 -17.11
C ALA A 609 -35.98 -5.86 -17.17
N ASN A 610 -34.97 -5.71 -18.03
CA ASN A 610 -34.20 -4.48 -18.21
C ASN A 610 -34.67 -3.71 -19.46
N VAL A 611 -34.28 -2.44 -19.57
CA VAL A 611 -34.71 -1.58 -20.69
C VAL A 611 -33.49 -1.32 -21.61
N VAL A 612 -33.64 -1.66 -22.88
CA VAL A 612 -32.65 -1.40 -23.91
C VAL A 612 -33.17 -0.33 -24.87
N TYR A 613 -32.38 0.74 -25.01
CA TYR A 613 -32.57 1.77 -26.04
C TYR A 613 -31.51 1.54 -27.11
N TRP A 614 -31.87 0.79 -28.16
CA TRP A 614 -31.04 0.58 -29.35
C TRP A 614 -31.21 1.79 -30.27
N GLU A 615 -30.21 2.69 -30.22
CA GLU A 615 -30.29 3.97 -30.93
C GLU A 615 -29.56 3.85 -32.28
N GLU A 616 -29.55 4.95 -33.05
CA GLU A 616 -28.92 5.00 -34.38
C GLU A 616 -27.39 4.81 -34.34
N GLY A 617 -26.81 4.52 -35.49
CA GLY A 617 -25.36 4.44 -35.71
C GLY A 617 -24.73 3.12 -35.32
N ASN A 618 -25.46 2.17 -34.70
CA ASN A 618 -24.91 0.85 -34.43
C ASN A 618 -24.77 0.02 -35.72
N ILE A 619 -23.63 -0.68 -35.85
CA ILE A 619 -23.31 -1.51 -37.02
C ILE A 619 -22.84 -2.90 -36.58
N ASP A 620 -22.89 -3.89 -37.49
CA ASP A 620 -22.26 -5.19 -37.35
C ASP A 620 -21.45 -5.49 -38.60
N VAL A 621 -20.20 -5.06 -38.61
CA VAL A 621 -19.28 -5.21 -39.75
C VAL A 621 -17.90 -5.62 -39.28
N ASP A 622 -17.09 -6.24 -40.15
CA ASP A 622 -15.67 -6.47 -39.88
C ASP A 622 -14.95 -5.11 -39.68
N PRO A 623 -14.36 -4.83 -38.52
CA PRO A 623 -13.65 -3.58 -38.26
C PRO A 623 -12.37 -3.43 -39.09
N GLN A 624 -11.87 -4.49 -39.72
CA GLN A 624 -10.69 -4.49 -40.58
C GLN A 624 -9.46 -3.90 -39.87
N PHE A 625 -8.99 -4.59 -38.83
CA PHE A 625 -7.77 -4.20 -38.13
C PHE A 625 -6.49 -4.44 -38.94
N VAL A 626 -5.44 -3.67 -38.65
CA VAL A 626 -4.12 -3.79 -39.31
C VAL A 626 -3.45 -5.12 -39.00
N LEU A 627 -3.59 -5.68 -37.82
CA LEU A 627 -3.11 -6.98 -37.32
C LEU A 627 -1.57 -7.17 -37.36
N VAL A 628 -0.81 -6.09 -37.51
CA VAL A 628 0.67 -6.10 -37.51
C VAL A 628 1.20 -4.87 -36.76
N GLY A 629 2.46 -4.94 -36.27
CA GLY A 629 3.08 -3.84 -35.54
C GLY A 629 2.81 -3.90 -34.02
N ASP A 630 3.19 -2.86 -33.33
CA ASP A 630 3.09 -2.76 -31.87
C ASP A 630 1.65 -2.57 -31.39
N ASP A 631 0.79 -1.93 -32.23
CA ASP A 631 -0.63 -1.72 -31.97
C ASP A 631 -1.49 -2.34 -33.10
N PRO A 632 -1.67 -3.66 -33.10
CA PRO A 632 -2.26 -4.40 -34.23
C PRO A 632 -3.77 -4.18 -34.39
N TYR A 633 -4.43 -3.57 -33.41
CA TYR A 633 -5.88 -3.33 -33.42
C TYR A 633 -6.27 -1.90 -33.85
N GLN A 634 -5.35 -1.19 -34.49
CA GLN A 634 -5.68 0.02 -35.25
C GLN A 634 -6.55 -0.34 -36.47
N LEU A 635 -7.44 0.57 -36.84
CA LEU A 635 -8.27 0.40 -38.06
C LEU A 635 -7.41 0.46 -39.31
N ALA A 636 -7.71 -0.40 -40.29
CA ALA A 636 -7.09 -0.33 -41.59
C ALA A 636 -7.89 0.59 -42.53
N ALA A 637 -7.24 1.08 -43.58
CA ALA A 637 -7.89 1.92 -44.60
C ALA A 637 -9.11 1.19 -45.20
N GLY A 638 -10.26 1.85 -45.23
CA GLY A 638 -11.51 1.30 -45.69
C GLY A 638 -12.40 0.61 -44.66
N SER A 639 -11.98 0.61 -43.41
CA SER A 639 -12.85 0.20 -42.30
C SER A 639 -14.08 1.09 -42.22
N LEU A 640 -15.25 0.47 -42.04
CA LEU A 640 -16.50 1.20 -41.81
C LEU A 640 -16.66 1.74 -40.37
N CYS A 641 -15.64 1.51 -39.51
CA CYS A 641 -15.58 2.11 -38.19
C CYS A 641 -14.92 3.49 -38.18
N ILE A 642 -14.28 3.90 -39.30
CA ILE A 642 -13.67 5.22 -39.48
C ILE A 642 -14.77 6.27 -39.60
N ASP A 643 -14.65 7.38 -38.89
CA ASP A 643 -15.62 8.51 -38.88
C ASP A 643 -17.07 8.08 -38.59
N ALA A 644 -17.24 6.91 -37.95
CA ALA A 644 -18.55 6.28 -37.72
C ALA A 644 -19.06 6.44 -36.28
N GLY A 645 -18.28 7.04 -35.40
CA GLY A 645 -18.70 7.32 -34.03
C GLY A 645 -19.73 8.45 -33.93
N THR A 646 -20.16 8.72 -32.69
CA THR A 646 -21.19 9.74 -32.46
C THR A 646 -20.75 11.13 -32.91
N PRO A 647 -21.60 11.87 -33.63
CA PRO A 647 -21.30 13.25 -34.04
C PRO A 647 -21.32 14.25 -32.86
N ASP A 648 -21.91 13.84 -31.72
CA ASP A 648 -22.00 14.67 -30.52
C ASP A 648 -21.26 13.97 -29.35
N THR A 649 -20.08 14.47 -29.04
CA THR A 649 -19.24 14.01 -27.93
C THR A 649 -19.49 14.78 -26.62
N THR A 650 -20.49 15.67 -26.59
CA THR A 650 -20.82 16.45 -25.40
C THR A 650 -21.17 15.55 -24.21
N GLY A 651 -20.52 15.74 -23.09
CA GLY A 651 -20.75 14.98 -21.85
C GLY A 651 -20.08 13.61 -21.79
N MET A 652 -19.30 13.24 -22.82
CA MET A 652 -18.53 11.98 -22.79
C MET A 652 -17.24 12.11 -21.97
N PHE A 653 -16.76 13.33 -21.71
CA PHE A 653 -15.52 13.59 -20.95
C PHE A 653 -14.27 12.90 -21.50
N LEU A 654 -14.26 12.62 -22.80
CA LEU A 654 -13.12 12.00 -23.48
C LEU A 654 -11.94 12.97 -23.57
N PRO A 655 -10.68 12.48 -23.48
CA PRO A 655 -9.53 13.28 -23.81
C PRO A 655 -9.56 13.72 -25.30
N PRO A 656 -8.89 14.81 -25.66
CA PRO A 656 -8.82 15.24 -27.05
C PRO A 656 -7.87 14.41 -27.92
N TRP A 657 -7.34 13.31 -27.37
CA TRP A 657 -6.47 12.33 -28.03
C TRP A 657 -7.00 10.91 -27.85
N ASP A 658 -6.56 10.01 -28.73
CA ASP A 658 -6.81 8.60 -28.71
C ASP A 658 -5.79 7.83 -27.84
N MET A 659 -5.85 6.49 -27.86
CA MET A 659 -4.94 5.63 -27.10
C MET A 659 -3.45 5.74 -27.50
N LEU A 660 -3.16 6.32 -28.69
CA LEU A 660 -1.80 6.59 -29.19
C LEU A 660 -1.41 8.06 -29.08
N GLU A 661 -2.21 8.87 -28.38
CA GLU A 661 -2.02 10.31 -28.24
C GLU A 661 -2.16 11.05 -29.59
N ASN A 662 -2.94 10.53 -30.55
CA ASN A 662 -3.32 11.23 -31.77
C ASN A 662 -4.61 12.02 -31.57
N HIS A 663 -4.92 12.97 -32.47
CA HIS A 663 -6.16 13.75 -32.40
C HIS A 663 -7.40 12.86 -32.36
N ARG A 664 -8.28 13.05 -31.36
CA ARG A 664 -9.49 12.25 -31.14
C ARG A 664 -10.61 12.52 -32.16
N VAL A 665 -10.74 13.70 -32.68
CA VAL A 665 -11.72 14.03 -33.73
C VAL A 665 -10.95 14.40 -34.98
N TRP A 666 -10.98 13.54 -35.95
CA TRP A 666 -10.17 13.62 -37.17
C TRP A 666 -11.02 13.25 -38.39
N ASP A 667 -10.67 13.74 -39.58
CA ASP A 667 -11.29 13.35 -40.87
C ASP A 667 -10.47 12.22 -41.45
N GLY A 668 -10.69 11.00 -40.97
CA GLY A 668 -9.90 9.81 -41.30
C GLY A 668 -10.24 9.25 -42.69
N ASP A 669 -11.46 9.45 -43.18
CA ASP A 669 -11.89 8.99 -44.51
C ASP A 669 -11.72 10.04 -45.63
N GLY A 670 -11.34 11.27 -45.27
CA GLY A 670 -11.06 12.36 -46.19
C GLY A 670 -12.30 12.96 -46.83
N ASN A 671 -13.47 12.79 -46.23
CA ASN A 671 -14.73 13.31 -46.75
C ASN A 671 -14.97 14.81 -46.41
N GLY A 672 -14.18 15.43 -45.59
CA GLY A 672 -14.24 16.83 -45.14
C GLY A 672 -15.05 17.04 -43.88
N GLU A 673 -15.54 16.00 -43.22
CA GLU A 673 -16.25 16.04 -41.94
C GLU A 673 -15.48 15.24 -40.88
N ALA A 674 -14.76 15.91 -39.98
CA ALA A 674 -14.05 15.27 -38.89
C ALA A 674 -15.04 14.69 -37.86
N ARG A 675 -14.88 13.40 -37.54
CA ARG A 675 -15.68 12.68 -36.54
C ARG A 675 -14.76 11.79 -35.73
N ILE A 676 -15.30 11.26 -34.66
CA ILE A 676 -14.63 10.26 -33.84
C ILE A 676 -14.79 8.87 -34.47
N ASP A 677 -13.76 8.04 -34.43
CA ASP A 677 -13.84 6.64 -34.83
C ASP A 677 -14.57 5.79 -33.79
N MET A 678 -15.05 4.62 -34.19
CA MET A 678 -15.41 3.58 -33.22
C MET A 678 -14.16 2.85 -32.72
N GLY A 679 -14.12 2.57 -31.41
CA GLY A 679 -12.97 1.94 -30.77
C GLY A 679 -11.99 2.91 -30.14
N CYS A 680 -10.84 2.38 -29.67
CA CYS A 680 -9.87 3.14 -28.88
C CYS A 680 -8.78 3.87 -29.70
N TYR A 681 -8.76 3.69 -31.03
CA TYR A 681 -7.80 4.30 -31.94
C TYR A 681 -8.48 5.15 -33.00
N GLU A 682 -7.85 6.24 -33.41
CA GLU A 682 -8.26 7.07 -34.55
C GLU A 682 -7.41 6.75 -35.78
N PHE A 683 -8.07 6.52 -36.91
CA PHE A 683 -7.41 6.15 -38.17
C PHE A 683 -6.71 7.37 -38.80
N ASP A 684 -5.44 7.17 -39.23
CA ASP A 684 -4.60 8.14 -39.97
C ASP A 684 -4.54 9.55 -39.30
N SER A 685 -4.80 9.62 -38.01
CA SER A 685 -4.78 10.82 -37.23
C SER A 685 -3.34 11.24 -36.88
N GLU A 686 -3.10 12.56 -36.86
CA GLU A 686 -1.80 13.10 -36.47
C GLU A 686 -1.63 13.13 -34.95
N PRO A 687 -0.38 13.00 -34.44
CA PRO A 687 -0.12 13.11 -33.02
C PRO A 687 -0.65 14.44 -32.44
N TRP A 688 -1.37 14.34 -31.33
CA TRP A 688 -1.78 15.49 -30.54
C TRP A 688 -0.53 16.21 -30.05
N ALA A 689 -0.16 17.30 -30.72
CA ALA A 689 1.06 18.02 -30.37
C ALA A 689 1.01 18.48 -28.90
N TYR A 690 2.02 18.16 -28.13
CA TYR A 690 2.22 18.39 -26.69
C TYR A 690 2.09 19.87 -26.21
N ALA A 691 1.52 20.75 -27.00
CA ALA A 691 1.26 22.13 -26.59
C ALA A 691 0.18 22.28 -25.50
N HIS A 692 -0.57 21.19 -25.19
CA HIS A 692 -1.72 21.27 -24.28
C HIS A 692 -1.90 19.98 -23.48
N GLN A 693 -1.07 19.71 -22.47
CA GLN A 693 -1.44 18.78 -21.41
C GLN A 693 -2.17 19.51 -20.28
N PRO A 694 -3.47 19.26 -20.03
CA PRO A 694 -4.10 19.71 -18.81
C PRO A 694 -3.67 18.80 -17.67
N VAL A 695 -2.92 19.34 -16.71
CA VAL A 695 -2.61 18.69 -15.43
C VAL A 695 -3.60 19.18 -14.39
N VAL A 696 -3.92 18.30 -13.42
CA VAL A 696 -4.68 18.55 -12.17
C VAL A 696 -4.62 20.02 -11.70
N PRO A 697 -5.71 20.65 -11.24
CA PRO A 697 -5.69 22.06 -10.88
C PRO A 697 -4.54 22.38 -9.94
N ALA A 698 -3.53 23.04 -10.45
CA ALA A 698 -2.40 23.52 -9.66
C ALA A 698 -2.91 24.58 -8.68
N VAL A 699 -2.57 24.43 -7.43
CA VAL A 699 -2.96 25.37 -6.38
C VAL A 699 -2.27 26.74 -6.55
N ASP A 700 -1.16 26.82 -7.33
CA ASP A 700 -0.40 28.06 -7.55
C ASP A 700 0.32 28.11 -8.93
N TYR A 701 0.73 29.32 -9.34
CA TYR A 701 1.55 29.55 -10.53
C TYR A 701 3.00 29.14 -10.25
N GLN A 702 3.46 28.06 -10.85
CA GLN A 702 4.84 27.58 -10.74
C GLN A 702 5.53 27.68 -12.10
N ILE A 703 6.86 27.78 -12.08
CA ILE A 703 7.70 27.74 -13.28
C ILE A 703 9.06 27.13 -12.92
N SER A 704 9.51 26.17 -13.72
CA SER A 704 10.79 25.48 -13.57
C SER A 704 11.36 25.13 -14.95
N ASN A 705 12.57 24.58 -15.04
CA ASN A 705 13.10 24.01 -16.28
C ASN A 705 14.02 22.83 -16.00
N TYR A 706 14.03 21.84 -16.89
CA TYR A 706 14.93 20.69 -16.84
C TYR A 706 15.38 20.29 -18.28
N PRO A 707 16.66 19.97 -18.44
CA PRO A 707 17.76 20.11 -17.49
C PRO A 707 18.09 21.58 -17.17
N ASN A 708 18.69 21.85 -15.98
CA ASN A 708 19.22 23.17 -15.62
C ASN A 708 20.45 22.96 -14.69
N PRO A 709 21.70 23.17 -15.16
CA PRO A 709 22.11 23.76 -16.46
C PRO A 709 21.79 22.87 -17.67
N PHE A 710 21.66 23.48 -18.87
CA PHE A 710 21.28 22.79 -20.10
C PHE A 710 22.20 23.10 -21.29
N ASN A 711 22.22 22.20 -22.31
CA ASN A 711 23.03 22.35 -23.55
C ASN A 711 22.42 21.55 -24.72
N PRO A 712 21.99 22.17 -25.83
CA PRO A 712 21.57 23.56 -25.95
C PRO A 712 20.10 23.78 -25.58
N SER A 713 19.33 22.72 -25.29
CA SER A 713 17.89 22.77 -25.09
C SER A 713 17.47 22.43 -23.66
N THR A 714 16.36 22.98 -23.23
CA THR A 714 15.70 22.69 -21.96
C THR A 714 14.18 22.72 -22.11
N THR A 715 13.47 21.91 -21.33
CA THR A 715 12.02 21.97 -21.21
C THR A 715 11.64 22.87 -20.05
N ILE A 716 10.85 23.93 -20.32
CA ILE A 716 10.32 24.82 -19.31
C ILE A 716 8.93 24.33 -18.94
N CYS A 717 8.74 23.97 -17.68
CA CYS A 717 7.47 23.52 -17.12
C CYS A 717 6.81 24.68 -16.36
N PHE A 718 5.51 24.94 -16.57
CA PHE A 718 4.79 25.94 -15.79
C PHE A 718 3.33 25.55 -15.54
N THR A 719 2.74 26.06 -14.46
CA THR A 719 1.36 25.79 -14.07
C THR A 719 0.48 27.02 -14.14
N VAL A 720 -0.76 26.84 -14.59
CA VAL A 720 -1.80 27.85 -14.71
C VAL A 720 -3.04 27.41 -13.92
N PRO A 721 -3.32 27.97 -12.73
CA PRO A 721 -4.43 27.55 -11.89
C PRO A 721 -5.81 27.94 -12.40
N GLN A 722 -5.91 28.96 -13.26
CA GLN A 722 -7.17 29.48 -13.77
C GLN A 722 -7.06 29.83 -15.26
N GLN A 723 -8.13 29.61 -16.02
CA GLN A 723 -8.16 29.96 -17.43
C GLN A 723 -7.86 31.47 -17.65
N GLY A 724 -6.92 31.77 -18.54
CA GLY A 724 -6.54 33.14 -18.81
C GLY A 724 -5.45 33.28 -19.86
N ALA A 725 -5.17 34.55 -20.23
CA ALA A 725 -4.06 34.86 -21.14
C ALA A 725 -2.72 34.53 -20.48
N VAL A 726 -1.90 33.73 -21.15
CA VAL A 726 -0.59 33.28 -20.68
C VAL A 726 0.48 33.69 -21.68
N LYS A 727 1.56 34.30 -21.17
CA LYS A 727 2.74 34.59 -21.95
C LYS A 727 3.98 34.00 -21.24
N LEU A 728 4.80 33.27 -22.00
CA LEU A 728 6.07 32.77 -21.53
C LEU A 728 7.19 33.40 -22.35
N HIS A 729 8.00 34.23 -21.69
CA HIS A 729 9.09 34.93 -22.30
C HIS A 729 10.45 34.50 -21.74
N VAL A 730 11.49 34.50 -22.57
CA VAL A 730 12.88 34.31 -22.13
C VAL A 730 13.61 35.65 -22.18
N TYR A 731 14.28 35.99 -21.11
CA TYR A 731 15.12 37.18 -20.97
C TYR A 731 16.58 36.85 -20.68
N ASN A 732 17.49 37.69 -21.14
CA ASN A 732 18.90 37.65 -20.72
C ASN A 732 19.12 38.41 -19.40
N ILE A 733 20.34 38.35 -18.85
CA ILE A 733 20.69 39.06 -17.61
C ILE A 733 20.57 40.59 -17.67
N ARG A 734 20.48 41.18 -18.89
CA ARG A 734 20.30 42.62 -19.09
C ARG A 734 18.81 43.00 -19.14
N GLY A 735 17.90 42.04 -18.95
CA GLY A 735 16.46 42.25 -19.04
C GLY A 735 15.93 42.42 -20.49
N GLN A 736 16.73 42.08 -21.50
CA GLN A 736 16.27 42.10 -22.88
C GLN A 736 15.54 40.79 -23.20
N LYS A 737 14.37 40.92 -23.81
CA LYS A 737 13.60 39.75 -24.24
C LYS A 737 14.32 39.05 -25.39
N VAL A 738 14.59 37.73 -25.20
CA VAL A 738 15.31 36.88 -26.15
C VAL A 738 14.33 36.12 -27.03
N ALA A 739 13.30 35.51 -26.40
CA ALA A 739 12.29 34.74 -27.10
C ALA A 739 10.91 34.91 -26.45
N THR A 740 9.86 34.66 -27.22
CA THR A 740 8.50 34.42 -26.71
C THR A 740 8.13 32.98 -27.07
N LEU A 741 7.93 32.14 -26.07
CA LEU A 741 7.68 30.72 -26.25
C LEU A 741 6.17 30.40 -26.23
N VAL A 742 5.38 31.17 -25.45
CA VAL A 742 3.91 31.07 -25.39
C VAL A 742 3.30 32.47 -25.42
N ASP A 743 2.23 32.65 -26.16
CA ASP A 743 1.35 33.83 -26.15
C ASP A 743 -0.07 33.42 -26.57
N CYS A 744 -0.83 32.81 -25.65
CA CYS A 744 -2.17 32.30 -25.93
C CYS A 744 -3.08 32.36 -24.70
N VAL A 745 -4.36 32.02 -24.87
CA VAL A 745 -5.27 31.76 -23.74
C VAL A 745 -5.15 30.28 -23.38
N SER A 746 -4.78 29.99 -22.13
CA SER A 746 -4.64 28.64 -21.63
C SER A 746 -5.70 28.29 -20.60
N ALA A 747 -6.13 27.02 -20.57
CA ALA A 747 -6.98 26.45 -19.52
C ALA A 747 -6.19 26.26 -18.21
N PRO A 748 -6.84 25.98 -17.08
CA PRO A 748 -6.12 25.51 -15.88
C PRO A 748 -5.31 24.25 -16.19
N GLY A 749 -4.03 24.19 -15.76
CA GLY A 749 -3.20 23.02 -16.03
C GLY A 749 -1.71 23.28 -15.90
N SER A 750 -0.88 22.24 -16.09
CA SER A 750 0.58 22.35 -16.24
C SER A 750 0.97 22.17 -17.69
N TYR A 751 1.97 22.92 -18.11
CA TYR A 751 2.42 23.03 -19.49
C TYR A 751 3.91 22.85 -19.58
N ASN A 752 4.36 22.19 -20.65
CA ASN A 752 5.77 21.97 -20.95
C ASN A 752 6.11 22.62 -22.30
N VAL A 753 7.12 23.46 -22.34
CA VAL A 753 7.56 24.14 -23.57
C VAL A 753 9.06 24.04 -23.71
N GLN A 754 9.51 23.50 -24.81
CA GLN A 754 10.95 23.38 -25.09
C GLN A 754 11.54 24.71 -25.57
N TRP A 755 12.69 25.11 -25.02
CA TRP A 755 13.52 26.17 -25.54
C TRP A 755 14.89 25.61 -25.95
N ASP A 756 15.26 25.81 -27.21
CA ASP A 756 16.45 25.28 -27.86
C ASP A 756 17.67 26.22 -27.77
N GLY A 757 17.62 27.25 -26.94
CA GLY A 757 18.70 28.22 -26.78
C GLY A 757 18.85 29.18 -27.99
N ARG A 758 17.73 29.50 -28.68
CA ARG A 758 17.68 30.46 -29.79
C ARG A 758 16.88 31.71 -29.48
N ASP A 759 17.24 32.80 -30.20
CA ASP A 759 16.48 34.04 -30.12
C ASP A 759 15.26 34.06 -31.07
N ALA A 760 14.52 35.17 -31.07
CA ALA A 760 13.35 35.37 -31.94
C ALA A 760 13.68 35.32 -33.43
N ASP A 761 14.92 35.53 -33.83
CA ASP A 761 15.43 35.42 -35.21
C ASP A 761 16.02 34.03 -35.52
N ASN A 762 15.77 33.05 -34.65
CA ASN A 762 16.27 31.66 -34.75
C ASN A 762 17.80 31.54 -34.72
N ARG A 763 18.52 32.49 -34.09
CA ARG A 763 19.99 32.47 -33.92
C ARG A 763 20.34 31.90 -32.55
N PRO A 764 21.37 31.02 -32.45
CA PRO A 764 21.81 30.49 -31.16
C PRO A 764 22.32 31.61 -30.26
N VAL A 765 21.85 31.66 -29.01
CA VAL A 765 22.29 32.65 -28.03
C VAL A 765 23.58 32.20 -27.31
N GLY A 766 24.26 33.08 -26.62
CA GLY A 766 25.50 32.80 -25.89
C GLY A 766 25.23 31.96 -24.64
N GLY A 767 26.22 31.13 -24.20
CA GLY A 767 26.17 30.51 -22.89
C GLY A 767 26.07 31.56 -21.78
N GLY A 768 25.26 31.31 -20.73
CA GLY A 768 25.07 32.26 -19.65
C GLY A 768 23.73 32.06 -18.90
N VAL A 769 23.39 33.04 -18.06
CA VAL A 769 22.13 33.04 -17.27
C VAL A 769 21.01 33.69 -18.07
N TYR A 770 19.88 33.01 -18.09
CA TYR A 770 18.61 33.44 -18.68
C TYR A 770 17.50 33.35 -17.63
N PHE A 771 16.36 34.02 -17.89
CA PHE A 771 15.18 33.97 -17.05
C PHE A 771 13.97 33.60 -17.90
N ALA A 772 13.30 32.53 -17.58
CA ALA A 772 11.95 32.26 -18.08
C ALA A 772 10.97 33.03 -17.23
N GLN A 773 10.11 33.86 -17.85
CA GLN A 773 9.10 34.66 -17.17
C GLN A 773 7.72 34.26 -17.66
N LEU A 774 6.91 33.74 -16.73
CA LEU A 774 5.49 33.48 -16.94
C LEU A 774 4.68 34.71 -16.52
N VAL A 775 3.90 35.23 -17.44
CA VAL A 775 3.02 36.39 -17.24
C VAL A 775 1.57 35.98 -17.45
N THR A 776 0.76 36.19 -16.45
CA THR A 776 -0.69 35.98 -16.49
C THR A 776 -1.42 37.24 -15.96
N PRO A 777 -2.72 37.38 -16.16
CA PRO A 777 -3.47 38.53 -15.60
C PRO A 777 -3.40 38.66 -14.09
N GLN A 778 -3.20 37.52 -13.38
CA GLN A 778 -3.22 37.45 -11.93
C GLN A 778 -1.81 37.51 -11.32
N ARG A 779 -0.78 36.99 -12.03
CA ARG A 779 0.57 36.90 -11.49
C ARG A 779 1.65 36.89 -12.57
N THR A 780 2.80 37.46 -12.22
CA THR A 780 4.03 37.31 -12.99
C THR A 780 5.07 36.60 -12.11
N THR A 781 5.63 35.48 -12.59
CA THR A 781 6.67 34.73 -11.91
C THR A 781 7.84 34.48 -12.88
N ALA A 782 9.06 34.30 -12.34
CA ALA A 782 10.25 34.08 -13.16
C ALA A 782 11.16 33.01 -12.55
N HIS A 783 11.81 32.22 -13.44
CA HIS A 783 12.74 31.16 -13.08
C HIS A 783 14.10 31.36 -13.76
N LYS A 784 15.16 31.09 -13.01
CA LYS A 784 16.54 31.22 -13.51
C LYS A 784 17.02 29.97 -14.23
N MET A 785 17.51 30.11 -15.45
CA MET A 785 18.03 29.06 -16.31
C MET A 785 19.49 29.30 -16.64
N ILE A 786 20.31 28.25 -16.77
CA ILE A 786 21.73 28.34 -17.07
C ILE A 786 22.02 27.54 -18.35
N LEU A 787 22.35 28.24 -19.41
CA LEU A 787 22.80 27.65 -20.67
C LEU A 787 24.31 27.46 -20.64
N ILE A 788 24.80 26.23 -20.79
CA ILE A 788 26.19 25.87 -20.97
C ILE A 788 26.42 25.55 -22.45
N LYS A 789 27.60 25.97 -22.99
CA LYS A 789 28.01 25.62 -24.35
C LYS A 789 29.15 24.62 -24.31
#